data_1d9e4bc857d8c645f92ffa6e468b6c33
#
_entry.id   1d9e4bc857d8c645f92ffa6e468b6c33
#
_cell.length_a   1.000
_cell.length_b   1.000
_cell.length_c   1.000
_cell.angle_alpha   90.00
_cell.angle_beta   90.00
_cell.angle_gamma   90.00
#
_symmetry.space_group_name_H-M   'P 1'
#
loop_
_entity.id
_entity.type
_entity.pdbx_description
1 polymer ?
#
loop_
_entity_poly.entity_id
_entity_poly.type
_entity_poly.pdbx_seq_one_letter_code
_entity_poly.pdbx_strand_id
1 'polypeptide(L)'
;VRFDQTAITTIVNNGTIIGSIKGGNADRTWRSAGMEIMAQNIGSLENSGRIQGNTGLYLEDVWMKEIVNKSGGVIAGTGALSYDKVWNNKPGAANASPGSGISFGYNKVETIRLESGSKTTSQNAAGLFVGTQGNLSTLELEQDAELSGNWGVEVYQGKITTAKIDGLLKSTGGSAFYNHGTVQDLKITDNATIESTVGINNTGKFSSIDIANAAALNVDSAVVANSGAIGTADDQVALHIGADATQAKEALNNTGVITGAVAVENGGTLTNTATGIISGTIIAGSGTNTGASNLLTVDNRGMVNTSGQAADIHIENGGQVKVLNWGVGVTGNRVGDGQGIKVSGDNLNARSISVEKVQISSITGYQSGDIDFNNAVQNASGQALSGVTGKPTQDVEFDETLKQQYGLDGYYDQGSGYFKLWVNAVKGVGAQLAETLANRLNRRAMFVEAATADVSQTGYTHRMQDNQEWLTFVKPYTSYDKFDLSAGGTVKGHTTGILLGISNMYRNEHLFTLYLGYETTDDSADSLDFDMNTVYGGAKFARVFCTAGNAAYYGKAEAMLAHTSTDVTRSIGGQQFTGSADTLSYGGAVHIGMNYSLGKSSVFTPEIGVGYSGGRMGDFDINGNIAAVSYEHYDSHTSNIGYGDLSLKWFQKWGTTVNTLLGGGTRVNFNRDMDVSSNISGVQGSSTVKLPRSYQWVNASLILDVNSNLDLSFGYVGILDTNGSSHNMTAKLTYTF
;
A
#
# COMPACT_ATOMS: atom_id res chain seq x y z
N VAL A 1 -43.94 19.78 -13.91
CA VAL A 1 -45.13 19.66 -13.03
C VAL A 1 -44.63 19.39 -11.62
N ARG A 2 -45.20 20.11 -10.63
CA ARG A 2 -44.83 19.94 -9.22
C ARG A 2 -46.09 19.60 -8.40
N PHE A 3 -46.00 18.59 -7.57
CA PHE A 3 -46.98 18.21 -6.57
C PHE A 3 -46.37 18.49 -5.19
N ASP A 4 -47.08 19.30 -4.37
CA ASP A 4 -46.57 19.78 -3.07
C ASP A 4 -47.61 19.51 -1.98
N GLN A 5 -47.19 18.88 -0.88
CA GLN A 5 -47.89 18.74 0.42
C GLN A 5 -49.30 18.15 0.44
N THR A 6 -49.69 17.31 -0.51
CA THR A 6 -51.03 16.68 -0.51
C THR A 6 -50.94 15.16 -0.55
N ALA A 7 -51.86 14.46 0.13
CA ALA A 7 -52.00 13.02 -0.06
C ALA A 7 -52.74 12.79 -1.40
N ILE A 8 -52.09 12.03 -2.30
CA ILE A 8 -52.61 11.74 -3.63
C ILE A 8 -52.75 10.24 -3.78
N THR A 9 -53.94 9.78 -4.18
CA THR A 9 -54.16 8.34 -4.39
C THR A 9 -53.45 7.85 -5.65
N THR A 10 -53.63 8.58 -6.77
CA THR A 10 -53.02 8.16 -8.05
C THR A 10 -52.72 9.39 -8.91
N ILE A 11 -51.57 9.39 -9.54
CA ILE A 11 -51.17 10.32 -10.61
C ILE A 11 -51.13 9.52 -11.91
N VAL A 12 -51.82 9.93 -12.92
CA VAL A 12 -51.83 9.31 -14.24
C VAL A 12 -51.34 10.31 -15.29
N ASN A 13 -50.31 9.93 -16.04
CA ASN A 13 -49.80 10.69 -17.18
C ASN A 13 -49.96 9.89 -18.48
N ASN A 14 -50.88 10.29 -19.32
CA ASN A 14 -51.09 9.74 -20.65
C ASN A 14 -50.62 10.71 -21.75
N GLY A 15 -50.11 11.87 -21.39
CA GLY A 15 -49.67 12.93 -22.30
C GLY A 15 -48.17 13.18 -22.20
N THR A 16 -47.75 14.36 -22.61
CA THR A 16 -46.34 14.78 -22.60
C THR A 16 -46.12 15.88 -21.56
N ILE A 17 -45.25 15.63 -20.60
CA ILE A 17 -44.77 16.58 -19.61
C ILE A 17 -43.30 16.88 -19.89
N ILE A 18 -42.98 18.13 -20.26
CA ILE A 18 -41.62 18.57 -20.52
C ILE A 18 -41.24 19.67 -19.52
N GLY A 19 -40.28 19.42 -18.67
CA GLY A 19 -39.61 20.41 -17.84
C GLY A 19 -38.56 21.17 -18.67
N SER A 20 -38.65 22.51 -18.69
CA SER A 20 -37.66 23.35 -19.37
C SER A 20 -36.92 24.25 -18.40
N ILE A 21 -35.61 24.42 -18.60
CA ILE A 21 -34.82 25.43 -17.90
C ILE A 21 -35.18 26.79 -18.53
N LYS A 22 -36.11 27.55 -17.98
CA LYS A 22 -36.23 28.98 -18.28
C LYS A 22 -35.42 29.76 -17.28
N GLY A 23 -34.37 30.35 -17.77
CA GLY A 23 -33.47 31.35 -17.25
C GLY A 23 -33.58 31.79 -15.80
N GLY A 24 -32.48 31.67 -15.08
CA GLY A 24 -32.30 32.39 -13.82
C GLY A 24 -31.86 31.48 -12.68
N ASN A 25 -30.70 31.72 -12.17
CA ASN A 25 -30.03 31.13 -11.02
C ASN A 25 -29.60 29.68 -11.14
N ALA A 26 -28.29 29.52 -11.40
CA ALA A 26 -27.56 28.25 -11.41
C ALA A 26 -27.68 27.42 -10.10
N ASP A 27 -28.20 28.00 -9.03
CA ASP A 27 -28.25 27.38 -7.71
C ASP A 27 -29.50 26.46 -7.49
N ARG A 28 -30.38 26.30 -8.49
CA ARG A 28 -31.59 25.48 -8.36
C ARG A 28 -31.91 24.64 -9.60
N THR A 29 -30.90 24.06 -10.19
CA THR A 29 -31.01 23.27 -11.43
C THR A 29 -31.78 21.96 -11.29
N TRP A 30 -31.95 21.43 -10.07
CA TRP A 30 -32.82 20.30 -9.77
C TRP A 30 -34.32 20.60 -9.96
N ARG A 31 -34.72 21.87 -9.94
CA ARG A 31 -36.11 22.31 -10.16
C ARG A 31 -36.57 22.25 -11.61
N SER A 32 -35.77 21.76 -12.54
CA SER A 32 -36.18 21.55 -13.93
C SER A 32 -36.54 20.09 -14.22
N ALA A 33 -37.04 19.37 -13.22
CA ALA A 33 -37.56 18.03 -13.43
C ALA A 33 -38.80 18.07 -14.33
N GLY A 34 -39.01 17.04 -15.13
CA GLY A 34 -40.24 16.84 -15.87
C GLY A 34 -41.43 16.79 -14.91
N MET A 35 -41.28 15.95 -13.88
CA MET A 35 -42.23 15.87 -12.77
C MET A 35 -41.46 15.89 -11.45
N GLU A 36 -41.84 16.78 -10.54
CA GLU A 36 -41.30 16.89 -9.18
C GLU A 36 -42.47 16.57 -8.18
N ILE A 37 -42.20 15.62 -7.30
CA ILE A 37 -43.16 15.18 -6.30
C ILE A 37 -42.57 15.40 -4.91
N MET A 38 -43.20 16.23 -4.10
CA MET A 38 -42.82 16.60 -2.73
C MET A 38 -43.93 16.33 -1.73
N ALA A 39 -44.80 15.38 -1.99
CA ALA A 39 -46.01 15.09 -1.21
C ALA A 39 -45.80 13.91 -0.27
N GLN A 40 -46.36 13.98 0.93
CA GLN A 40 -46.05 13.01 2.01
C GLN A 40 -46.57 11.58 1.78
N ASN A 41 -47.67 11.37 1.04
CA ASN A 41 -48.20 10.03 0.78
C ASN A 41 -48.83 9.95 -0.61
N ILE A 42 -48.26 9.12 -1.48
CA ILE A 42 -48.80 8.89 -2.82
C ILE A 42 -49.04 7.38 -3.02
N GLY A 43 -50.25 7.05 -3.46
CA GLY A 43 -50.60 5.67 -3.78
C GLY A 43 -49.80 5.19 -5.01
N SER A 44 -50.03 5.80 -6.18
CA SER A 44 -49.33 5.39 -7.40
C SER A 44 -49.06 6.54 -8.37
N LEU A 45 -48.00 6.37 -9.18
CA LEU A 45 -47.76 7.12 -10.39
C LEU A 45 -47.76 6.15 -11.57
N GLU A 46 -48.68 6.39 -12.53
CA GLU A 46 -48.78 5.62 -13.76
C GLU A 46 -48.45 6.49 -14.97
N ASN A 47 -47.45 6.09 -15.77
CA ASN A 47 -47.02 6.85 -16.94
C ASN A 47 -47.08 6.01 -18.21
N SER A 48 -48.04 6.32 -19.09
CA SER A 48 -48.10 5.80 -20.45
C SER A 48 -47.71 6.84 -21.50
N GLY A 49 -47.43 8.07 -21.08
CA GLY A 49 -47.00 9.17 -21.91
C GLY A 49 -45.50 9.46 -21.78
N ARG A 50 -45.12 10.73 -21.88
CA ARG A 50 -43.73 11.17 -21.76
C ARG A 50 -43.55 12.12 -20.58
N ILE A 51 -42.59 11.82 -19.70
CA ILE A 51 -42.11 12.70 -18.64
C ILE A 51 -40.63 12.99 -18.95
N GLN A 52 -40.28 14.23 -19.25
CA GLN A 52 -38.92 14.61 -19.62
C GLN A 52 -38.54 15.92 -18.95
N GLY A 53 -37.30 15.99 -18.47
CA GLY A 53 -36.73 17.20 -17.89
C GLY A 53 -35.21 17.07 -17.71
N ASN A 54 -34.61 18.01 -17.02
CA ASN A 54 -33.22 17.83 -16.56
C ASN A 54 -33.14 16.50 -15.80
N THR A 55 -33.97 16.28 -14.80
CA THR A 55 -34.33 14.97 -14.24
C THR A 55 -35.73 14.59 -14.76
N GLY A 56 -35.93 13.37 -15.17
CA GLY A 56 -37.28 12.96 -15.65
C GLY A 56 -38.28 13.04 -14.52
N LEU A 57 -38.16 12.20 -13.51
CA LEU A 57 -38.96 12.16 -12.30
C LEU A 57 -38.07 12.36 -11.07
N TYR A 58 -38.43 13.38 -10.26
CA TYR A 58 -37.71 13.68 -9.02
C TYR A 58 -38.67 13.57 -7.82
N LEU A 59 -38.25 12.83 -6.78
CA LEU A 59 -39.03 12.65 -5.54
C LEU A 59 -38.21 13.22 -4.37
N GLU A 60 -38.92 14.00 -3.49
CA GLU A 60 -38.32 14.56 -2.29
C GLU A 60 -39.30 14.39 -1.10
N ASP A 61 -38.84 13.78 -0.01
CA ASP A 61 -39.64 13.52 1.20
C ASP A 61 -40.97 12.77 0.95
N VAL A 62 -40.94 11.79 0.06
CA VAL A 62 -42.12 11.05 -0.40
C VAL A 62 -42.17 9.65 0.16
N TRP A 63 -43.32 9.21 0.63
CA TRP A 63 -43.67 7.80 0.70
C TRP A 63 -44.62 7.47 -0.45
N MET A 64 -44.18 6.56 -1.34
CA MET A 64 -44.92 6.17 -2.53
C MET A 64 -45.06 4.65 -2.60
N LYS A 65 -46.26 4.19 -2.84
CA LYS A 65 -46.51 2.76 -2.97
C LYS A 65 -45.99 2.22 -4.29
N GLU A 66 -46.23 2.89 -5.41
CA GLU A 66 -45.88 2.35 -6.71
C GLU A 66 -45.56 3.43 -7.75
N ILE A 67 -44.55 3.21 -8.57
CA ILE A 67 -44.27 3.92 -9.81
C ILE A 67 -44.34 2.89 -10.93
N VAL A 68 -45.28 3.09 -11.88
CA VAL A 68 -45.43 2.24 -13.07
C VAL A 68 -45.14 3.05 -14.31
N ASN A 69 -44.06 2.72 -15.01
CA ASN A 69 -43.82 3.22 -16.37
C ASN A 69 -44.44 2.19 -17.32
N LYS A 70 -45.64 2.47 -17.82
CA LYS A 70 -46.43 1.55 -18.63
C LYS A 70 -45.87 1.40 -20.03
N SER A 71 -46.33 0.39 -20.76
CA SER A 71 -45.99 0.14 -22.14
C SER A 71 -46.10 1.42 -22.99
N GLY A 72 -45.01 1.75 -23.74
CA GLY A 72 -44.89 2.99 -24.50
C GLY A 72 -44.55 4.23 -23.66
N GLY A 73 -44.59 4.15 -22.35
CA GLY A 73 -44.26 5.27 -21.44
C GLY A 73 -42.75 5.57 -21.48
N VAL A 74 -42.42 6.86 -21.46
CA VAL A 74 -41.04 7.36 -21.46
C VAL A 74 -40.79 8.26 -20.24
N ILE A 75 -39.81 7.93 -19.42
CA ILE A 75 -39.31 8.82 -18.37
C ILE A 75 -37.85 9.15 -18.73
N ALA A 76 -37.52 10.41 -19.00
CA ALA A 76 -36.24 10.80 -19.54
C ALA A 76 -35.57 11.96 -18.80
N GLY A 77 -34.35 11.74 -18.32
CA GLY A 77 -33.42 12.75 -17.85
C GLY A 77 -32.54 13.25 -19.01
N THR A 78 -32.48 14.57 -19.21
CA THR A 78 -31.69 15.18 -20.30
C THR A 78 -30.54 16.05 -19.78
N GLY A 79 -30.34 16.09 -18.45
CA GLY A 79 -29.49 17.05 -17.78
C GLY A 79 -28.03 17.00 -18.18
N ALA A 80 -27.51 18.20 -18.42
CA ALA A 80 -26.11 18.43 -18.79
C ALA A 80 -25.22 18.81 -17.57
N LEU A 81 -25.70 18.62 -16.34
CA LEU A 81 -25.00 19.13 -15.16
C LEU A 81 -24.33 18.01 -14.36
N SER A 82 -23.00 18.10 -14.31
CA SER A 82 -22.17 17.24 -13.50
C SER A 82 -22.42 17.44 -11.99
N TYR A 83 -22.21 16.35 -11.26
CA TYR A 83 -22.28 16.19 -9.81
C TYR A 83 -21.59 17.31 -8.99
N ASP A 84 -20.57 17.97 -9.53
CA ASP A 84 -19.68 18.89 -8.82
C ASP A 84 -20.27 20.28 -8.51
N LYS A 85 -21.40 20.66 -9.04
CA LYS A 85 -21.90 22.04 -8.91
C LYS A 85 -23.12 22.25 -8.01
N VAL A 86 -23.77 21.20 -7.56
CA VAL A 86 -25.10 21.35 -6.89
C VAL A 86 -25.07 21.24 -5.37
N TRP A 87 -24.01 20.69 -4.74
CA TRP A 87 -24.02 20.33 -3.31
C TRP A 87 -22.80 20.73 -2.48
N ASN A 88 -22.15 21.86 -2.80
CA ASN A 88 -20.98 22.34 -2.03
C ASN A 88 -21.28 22.80 -0.58
N ASN A 89 -22.51 22.70 -0.06
CA ASN A 89 -22.82 23.20 1.29
C ASN A 89 -23.23 22.16 2.34
N LYS A 90 -23.23 20.86 2.03
CA LYS A 90 -23.36 19.81 3.06
C LYS A 90 -22.52 18.59 2.71
N PRO A 91 -21.42 18.33 3.43
CA PRO A 91 -20.64 17.11 3.26
C PRO A 91 -21.50 15.88 3.61
N GLY A 92 -21.69 14.95 2.67
CA GLY A 92 -22.19 13.61 2.94
C GLY A 92 -23.63 13.28 2.55
N ALA A 93 -24.36 14.11 1.80
CA ALA A 93 -25.73 13.80 1.43
C ALA A 93 -25.99 14.03 -0.06
N ALA A 94 -25.77 13.03 -0.89
CA ALA A 94 -26.31 13.03 -2.26
C ALA A 94 -27.75 12.52 -2.23
N ASN A 95 -28.69 13.44 -2.07
CA ASN A 95 -30.12 13.11 -2.00
C ASN A 95 -30.75 12.92 -3.37
N ALA A 96 -30.08 13.36 -4.43
CA ALA A 96 -30.55 13.26 -5.80
C ALA A 96 -29.38 13.33 -6.78
N SER A 97 -29.51 12.69 -7.93
CA SER A 97 -28.60 12.85 -9.08
C SER A 97 -29.33 13.65 -10.16
N PRO A 98 -28.97 14.94 -10.37
CA PRO A 98 -29.53 15.72 -11.47
C PRO A 98 -29.22 15.03 -12.80
N GLY A 99 -30.20 14.98 -13.68
CA GLY A 99 -30.07 14.33 -14.99
C GLY A 99 -30.55 12.89 -15.05
N SER A 100 -30.85 12.26 -13.93
CA SER A 100 -31.38 10.89 -13.91
C SER A 100 -32.77 10.78 -14.55
N GLY A 101 -33.11 9.60 -15.06
CA GLY A 101 -34.45 9.26 -15.48
C GLY A 101 -35.41 9.36 -14.28
N ILE A 102 -35.17 8.57 -13.23
CA ILE A 102 -35.84 8.62 -11.93
C ILE A 102 -34.80 8.87 -10.86
N SER A 103 -35.03 9.81 -9.95
CA SER A 103 -34.12 10.16 -8.89
C SER A 103 -34.83 10.39 -7.57
N PHE A 104 -34.39 9.75 -6.49
CA PHE A 104 -34.86 9.99 -5.14
C PHE A 104 -33.82 9.68 -4.06
N GLY A 105 -33.90 10.42 -2.94
CA GLY A 105 -33.19 10.17 -1.69
C GLY A 105 -34.07 10.62 -0.53
N TYR A 106 -33.87 10.12 0.69
CA TYR A 106 -34.73 10.32 1.87
C TYR A 106 -36.19 9.89 1.67
N ASN A 107 -36.45 8.95 0.78
CA ASN A 107 -37.78 8.54 0.38
C ASN A 107 -37.95 7.05 0.57
N LYS A 108 -39.21 6.63 0.74
CA LYS A 108 -39.60 5.24 0.66
C LYS A 108 -40.48 5.03 -0.56
N VAL A 109 -40.02 4.23 -1.51
CA VAL A 109 -40.78 3.73 -2.65
C VAL A 109 -40.93 2.23 -2.49
N GLU A 110 -42.17 1.72 -2.50
CA GLU A 110 -42.33 0.26 -2.36
C GLU A 110 -42.00 -0.46 -3.67
N THR A 111 -42.58 -0.02 -4.79
CA THR A 111 -42.32 -0.67 -6.08
C THR A 111 -42.07 0.35 -7.18
N ILE A 112 -41.03 0.08 -8.00
CA ILE A 112 -40.85 0.70 -9.32
C ILE A 112 -40.95 -0.44 -10.33
N ARG A 113 -41.97 -0.36 -11.20
CA ARG A 113 -42.24 -1.28 -12.28
C ARG A 113 -42.11 -0.59 -13.63
N LEU A 114 -41.22 -1.10 -14.45
CA LEU A 114 -41.00 -0.68 -15.82
C LEU A 114 -41.59 -1.76 -16.72
N GLU A 115 -42.84 -1.52 -17.21
CA GLU A 115 -43.56 -2.52 -18.01
C GLU A 115 -42.94 -2.71 -19.39
N SER A 116 -43.20 -3.84 -20.02
CA SER A 116 -42.75 -4.18 -21.36
C SER A 116 -42.98 -3.04 -22.37
N GLY A 117 -41.92 -2.70 -23.12
CA GLY A 117 -41.90 -1.61 -24.09
C GLY A 117 -41.81 -0.20 -23.48
N SER A 118 -41.66 -0.05 -22.18
CA SER A 118 -41.42 1.25 -21.53
C SER A 118 -39.94 1.61 -21.59
N LYS A 119 -39.63 2.92 -21.47
CA LYS A 119 -38.26 3.43 -21.43
C LYS A 119 -38.05 4.37 -20.27
N THR A 120 -37.02 4.10 -19.45
CA THR A 120 -36.53 5.01 -18.43
C THR A 120 -35.06 5.29 -18.72
N THR A 121 -34.75 6.51 -19.12
CA THR A 121 -33.46 6.85 -19.70
C THR A 121 -32.82 8.08 -19.11
N SER A 122 -31.51 8.15 -19.14
CA SER A 122 -30.72 9.35 -18.82
C SER A 122 -29.64 9.55 -19.89
N GLN A 123 -29.34 10.81 -20.22
CA GLN A 123 -28.24 11.13 -21.12
C GLN A 123 -26.90 11.16 -20.41
N ASN A 124 -26.83 11.67 -19.19
CA ASN A 124 -25.56 11.95 -18.51
C ASN A 124 -25.49 11.46 -17.05
N ALA A 125 -26.57 10.85 -16.53
CA ALA A 125 -26.66 10.34 -15.17
C ALA A 125 -27.26 8.92 -15.16
N ALA A 126 -27.74 8.45 -14.02
CA ALA A 126 -28.36 7.14 -13.94
C ALA A 126 -29.76 7.09 -14.57
N GLY A 127 -30.13 5.99 -15.17
CA GLY A 127 -31.52 5.71 -15.51
C GLY A 127 -32.39 5.73 -14.26
N LEU A 128 -31.97 5.03 -13.20
CA LEU A 128 -32.54 5.07 -11.85
C LEU A 128 -31.44 5.41 -10.83
N PHE A 129 -31.65 6.46 -10.05
CA PHE A 129 -30.79 6.84 -8.93
C PHE A 129 -31.52 6.68 -7.59
N VAL A 130 -30.93 5.89 -6.68
CA VAL A 130 -31.38 5.72 -5.29
C VAL A 130 -30.35 6.34 -4.35
N GLY A 131 -30.61 7.56 -3.90
CA GLY A 131 -29.71 8.38 -3.11
C GLY A 131 -29.70 8.03 -1.63
N THR A 132 -28.99 8.85 -0.84
CA THR A 132 -28.81 8.67 0.62
C THR A 132 -30.17 8.50 1.32
N GLN A 133 -30.29 7.45 2.13
CA GLN A 133 -31.54 7.06 2.82
C GLN A 133 -32.75 6.78 1.91
N GLY A 134 -32.56 6.77 0.59
CA GLY A 134 -33.58 6.26 -0.33
C GLY A 134 -33.82 4.77 -0.09
N ASN A 135 -35.05 4.35 0.01
CA ASN A 135 -35.45 2.97 0.25
C ASN A 135 -36.43 2.51 -0.82
N LEU A 136 -35.99 1.59 -1.67
CA LEU A 136 -36.82 0.92 -2.68
C LEU A 136 -37.00 -0.53 -2.27
N SER A 137 -38.26 -0.97 -2.08
CA SER A 137 -38.50 -2.37 -1.75
C SER A 137 -38.34 -3.25 -2.99
N THR A 138 -38.94 -2.88 -4.12
CA THR A 138 -38.90 -3.70 -5.33
C THR A 138 -38.60 -2.87 -6.58
N LEU A 139 -37.64 -3.25 -7.36
CA LEU A 139 -37.39 -2.81 -8.75
C LEU A 139 -37.75 -3.96 -9.69
N GLU A 140 -38.63 -3.73 -10.63
CA GLU A 140 -39.00 -4.68 -11.69
C GLU A 140 -38.77 -4.03 -13.06
N LEU A 141 -37.85 -4.55 -13.82
CA LEU A 141 -37.66 -4.23 -15.23
C LEU A 141 -38.20 -5.43 -16.04
N GLU A 142 -39.36 -5.25 -16.64
CA GLU A 142 -39.99 -6.35 -17.43
C GLU A 142 -39.34 -6.55 -18.77
N GLN A 143 -39.57 -7.70 -19.38
CA GLN A 143 -39.05 -8.03 -20.71
C GLN A 143 -39.41 -6.90 -21.71
N ASP A 144 -38.47 -6.59 -22.64
CA ASP A 144 -38.55 -5.50 -23.61
C ASP A 144 -38.63 -4.07 -23.00
N ALA A 145 -38.60 -3.90 -21.69
CA ALA A 145 -38.41 -2.58 -21.08
C ALA A 145 -36.95 -2.16 -21.09
N GLU A 146 -36.69 -0.86 -21.17
CA GLU A 146 -35.34 -0.29 -21.17
C GLU A 146 -35.11 0.60 -19.94
N LEU A 147 -34.02 0.31 -19.22
CA LEU A 147 -33.48 1.18 -18.18
C LEU A 147 -32.01 1.53 -18.53
N SER A 148 -31.78 2.78 -18.92
CA SER A 148 -30.48 3.17 -19.48
C SER A 148 -30.01 4.54 -19.02
N GLY A 149 -28.66 4.73 -19.02
CA GLY A 149 -28.02 5.98 -18.65
C GLY A 149 -26.49 5.88 -18.70
N ASN A 150 -25.81 6.85 -18.09
CA ASN A 150 -24.39 6.70 -17.80
C ASN A 150 -24.17 5.48 -16.88
N TRP A 151 -25.10 5.29 -15.93
CA TRP A 151 -25.38 4.04 -15.24
C TRP A 151 -26.85 3.66 -15.48
N GLY A 152 -27.16 2.39 -15.69
CA GLY A 152 -28.54 1.94 -15.76
C GLY A 152 -29.23 2.16 -14.41
N VAL A 153 -28.66 1.57 -13.35
CA VAL A 153 -29.03 1.79 -11.93
C VAL A 153 -27.83 2.28 -11.15
N GLU A 154 -28.01 3.28 -10.31
CA GLU A 154 -27.04 3.75 -9.33
C GLU A 154 -27.68 3.78 -7.93
N VAL A 155 -27.09 3.04 -6.98
CA VAL A 155 -27.48 3.05 -5.56
C VAL A 155 -26.37 3.74 -4.77
N TYR A 156 -26.62 5.00 -4.38
CA TYR A 156 -25.65 5.80 -3.63
C TYR A 156 -26.06 5.94 -2.17
N GLN A 157 -25.49 5.11 -1.29
CA GLN A 157 -25.84 5.05 0.15
C GLN A 157 -27.32 4.78 0.44
N GLY A 158 -28.12 4.44 -0.56
CA GLY A 158 -29.51 4.02 -0.44
C GLY A 158 -29.65 2.51 -0.29
N LYS A 159 -30.91 2.05 -0.33
CA LYS A 159 -31.25 0.62 -0.21
C LYS A 159 -32.22 0.19 -1.30
N ILE A 160 -31.95 -0.96 -1.92
CA ILE A 160 -32.93 -1.74 -2.69
C ILE A 160 -33.06 -3.11 -2.02
N THR A 161 -34.30 -3.54 -1.75
CA THR A 161 -34.51 -4.89 -1.17
C THR A 161 -34.43 -5.95 -2.28
N THR A 162 -35.20 -5.81 -3.35
CA THR A 162 -35.19 -6.76 -4.48
C THR A 162 -35.10 -6.00 -5.79
N ALA A 163 -34.17 -6.37 -6.65
CA ALA A 163 -34.11 -5.91 -8.03
C ALA A 163 -34.24 -7.12 -8.98
N LYS A 164 -35.30 -7.13 -9.79
CA LYS A 164 -35.52 -8.12 -10.84
C LYS A 164 -35.38 -7.46 -12.21
N ILE A 165 -34.41 -7.91 -12.97
CA ILE A 165 -34.10 -7.43 -14.31
C ILE A 165 -34.45 -8.50 -15.33
N ASP A 166 -35.46 -8.25 -16.15
CA ASP A 166 -35.95 -9.13 -17.21
C ASP A 166 -35.87 -8.46 -18.61
N GLY A 167 -35.52 -7.17 -18.65
CA GLY A 167 -35.40 -6.35 -19.84
C GLY A 167 -33.95 -5.88 -20.11
N LEU A 168 -33.82 -4.78 -20.86
CA LEU A 168 -32.55 -4.16 -21.20
C LEU A 168 -32.08 -3.21 -20.09
N LEU A 169 -30.99 -3.60 -19.41
CA LEU A 169 -30.25 -2.73 -18.52
C LEU A 169 -28.97 -2.27 -19.19
N LYS A 170 -28.84 -0.95 -19.46
CA LYS A 170 -27.77 -0.42 -20.30
C LYS A 170 -27.01 0.74 -19.64
N SER A 171 -25.70 0.73 -19.81
CA SER A 171 -24.85 1.86 -19.49
C SER A 171 -24.10 2.37 -20.70
N THR A 172 -23.98 3.69 -20.82
CA THR A 172 -23.19 4.37 -21.85
C THR A 172 -21.84 4.86 -21.33
N GLY A 173 -21.62 4.87 -20.02
CA GLY A 173 -20.42 5.46 -19.40
C GLY A 173 -19.64 4.56 -18.45
N GLY A 174 -20.13 3.37 -18.14
CA GLY A 174 -19.41 2.52 -17.17
C GLY A 174 -20.15 1.23 -16.82
N SER A 175 -20.87 1.24 -15.71
CA SER A 175 -21.53 0.06 -15.16
C SER A 175 -23.04 0.07 -15.42
N ALA A 176 -23.61 -1.07 -15.78
CA ALA A 176 -25.04 -1.18 -15.93
C ALA A 176 -25.76 -1.07 -14.58
N PHE A 177 -25.21 -1.71 -13.55
CA PHE A 177 -25.66 -1.61 -12.16
C PHE A 177 -24.49 -1.17 -11.28
N TYR A 178 -24.55 0.03 -10.71
CA TYR A 178 -23.54 0.54 -9.79
C TYR A 178 -24.09 0.62 -8.38
N ASN A 179 -23.50 -0.14 -7.44
CA ASN A 179 -23.91 -0.17 -6.04
C ASN A 179 -22.83 0.39 -5.12
N HIS A 180 -23.13 1.51 -4.47
CA HIS A 180 -22.36 2.09 -3.37
C HIS A 180 -23.20 2.16 -2.06
N GLY A 181 -24.37 1.52 -2.06
CA GLY A 181 -25.29 1.41 -0.94
C GLY A 181 -25.50 -0.04 -0.50
N THR A 182 -26.75 -0.41 -0.32
CA THR A 182 -27.18 -1.78 0.06
C THR A 182 -28.22 -2.28 -0.90
N VAL A 183 -27.96 -3.42 -1.53
CA VAL A 183 -28.94 -4.18 -2.30
C VAL A 183 -29.03 -5.57 -1.65
N GLN A 184 -30.23 -6.01 -1.29
CA GLN A 184 -30.36 -7.36 -0.76
C GLN A 184 -30.23 -8.35 -1.92
N ASP A 185 -31.21 -8.47 -2.78
CA ASP A 185 -31.22 -9.46 -3.83
C ASP A 185 -31.25 -8.79 -5.22
N LEU A 186 -30.31 -9.12 -6.07
CA LEU A 186 -30.32 -8.79 -7.50
C LEU A 186 -30.50 -10.08 -8.31
N LYS A 187 -31.59 -10.13 -9.08
CA LYS A 187 -31.86 -11.23 -9.98
C LYS A 187 -31.95 -10.76 -11.42
N ILE A 188 -31.06 -11.24 -12.26
CA ILE A 188 -31.03 -11.05 -13.72
C ILE A 188 -31.58 -12.31 -14.35
N THR A 189 -32.72 -12.20 -15.06
CA THR A 189 -33.45 -13.35 -15.57
C THR A 189 -33.00 -13.75 -16.97
N ASP A 190 -33.52 -14.84 -17.49
CA ASP A 190 -33.16 -15.38 -18.80
C ASP A 190 -33.45 -14.46 -19.99
N ASN A 191 -34.42 -13.54 -19.87
CA ASN A 191 -34.77 -12.61 -20.95
C ASN A 191 -33.96 -11.30 -20.86
N ALA A 192 -33.18 -11.12 -19.81
CA ALA A 192 -32.44 -9.89 -19.58
C ALA A 192 -31.30 -9.69 -20.58
N THR A 193 -31.04 -8.44 -20.90
CA THR A 193 -29.85 -8.03 -21.65
C THR A 193 -29.10 -6.98 -20.85
N ILE A 194 -27.81 -7.22 -20.60
CA ILE A 194 -26.92 -6.29 -19.93
C ILE A 194 -25.94 -5.74 -20.97
N GLU A 195 -25.95 -4.43 -21.19
CA GLU A 195 -25.04 -3.73 -22.12
C GLU A 195 -24.21 -2.68 -21.39
N SER A 196 -22.89 -2.89 -21.26
CA SER A 196 -22.02 -1.95 -20.53
C SER A 196 -20.54 -2.34 -20.61
N THR A 197 -19.66 -1.46 -20.13
CA THR A 197 -18.26 -1.83 -19.90
C THR A 197 -18.13 -2.79 -18.72
N VAL A 198 -18.84 -2.51 -17.61
CA VAL A 198 -18.92 -3.39 -16.41
C VAL A 198 -20.39 -3.69 -16.16
N GLY A 199 -20.78 -4.96 -16.05
CA GLY A 199 -22.15 -5.35 -15.79
C GLY A 199 -22.64 -4.83 -14.43
N ILE A 200 -22.09 -5.38 -13.36
CA ILE A 200 -22.39 -5.02 -11.98
C ILE A 200 -21.10 -4.56 -11.30
N ASN A 201 -21.09 -3.33 -10.81
CA ASN A 201 -19.97 -2.78 -10.04
C ASN A 201 -20.42 -2.56 -8.60
N ASN A 202 -19.83 -3.31 -7.67
CA ASN A 202 -20.16 -3.26 -6.25
C ASN A 202 -19.03 -2.66 -5.42
N THR A 203 -19.28 -1.54 -4.81
CA THR A 203 -18.46 -0.93 -3.76
C THR A 203 -19.16 -0.90 -2.40
N GLY A 204 -20.45 -1.27 -2.37
CA GLY A 204 -21.33 -1.34 -1.21
C GLY A 204 -21.59 -2.79 -0.76
N LYS A 205 -22.87 -3.13 -0.57
CA LYS A 205 -23.29 -4.46 -0.08
C LYS A 205 -24.37 -5.07 -0.94
N PHE A 206 -24.20 -6.35 -1.30
CA PHE A 206 -25.26 -7.24 -1.80
C PHE A 206 -25.44 -8.41 -0.82
N SER A 207 -26.68 -8.88 -0.63
CA SER A 207 -26.89 -10.18 0.03
C SER A 207 -26.79 -11.33 -0.95
N SER A 208 -27.29 -11.16 -2.19
CA SER A 208 -27.12 -12.12 -3.27
C SER A 208 -27.12 -11.46 -4.65
N ILE A 209 -26.45 -12.10 -5.61
CA ILE A 209 -26.49 -11.79 -7.04
C ILE A 209 -26.72 -13.10 -7.77
N ASP A 210 -27.80 -13.16 -8.56
CA ASP A 210 -28.17 -14.32 -9.38
C ASP A 210 -28.36 -13.88 -10.84
N ILE A 211 -27.55 -14.41 -11.76
CA ILE A 211 -27.60 -14.17 -13.19
C ILE A 211 -27.95 -15.48 -13.87
N ALA A 212 -29.15 -15.54 -14.47
CA ALA A 212 -29.68 -16.73 -15.09
C ALA A 212 -28.93 -17.13 -16.38
N ASN A 213 -29.03 -18.41 -16.74
CA ASN A 213 -28.23 -19.03 -17.80
C ASN A 213 -28.43 -18.46 -19.20
N ALA A 214 -29.64 -18.01 -19.54
CA ALA A 214 -29.94 -17.46 -20.87
C ALA A 214 -29.86 -15.93 -20.97
N ALA A 215 -29.46 -15.23 -19.86
CA ALA A 215 -29.26 -13.79 -19.91
C ALA A 215 -28.16 -13.40 -20.92
N ALA A 216 -28.40 -12.33 -21.68
CA ALA A 216 -27.43 -11.84 -22.66
C ALA A 216 -26.46 -10.84 -22.00
N LEU A 217 -25.18 -11.15 -21.99
CA LEU A 217 -24.13 -10.33 -21.36
C LEU A 217 -23.26 -9.68 -22.45
N ASN A 218 -23.59 -8.47 -22.87
CA ASN A 218 -22.78 -7.63 -23.75
C ASN A 218 -21.91 -6.70 -22.89
N VAL A 219 -20.90 -7.29 -22.24
CA VAL A 219 -20.05 -6.63 -21.25
C VAL A 219 -18.58 -6.74 -21.67
N ASP A 220 -17.87 -5.62 -21.70
CA ASP A 220 -16.51 -5.58 -22.23
C ASP A 220 -15.44 -6.02 -21.21
N SER A 221 -15.58 -5.59 -19.94
CA SER A 221 -14.55 -5.77 -18.91
C SER A 221 -14.92 -6.89 -17.94
N ALA A 222 -15.81 -6.64 -16.98
CA ALA A 222 -16.19 -7.62 -15.99
C ALA A 222 -17.72 -7.72 -15.88
N VAL A 223 -18.25 -8.95 -15.82
CA VAL A 223 -19.68 -9.15 -15.55
C VAL A 223 -19.99 -8.68 -14.14
N VAL A 224 -19.16 -9.06 -13.16
CA VAL A 224 -19.22 -8.55 -11.78
C VAL A 224 -17.85 -8.05 -11.36
N ALA A 225 -17.75 -6.78 -10.96
CA ALA A 225 -16.60 -6.19 -10.30
C ALA A 225 -16.98 -5.91 -8.84
N ASN A 226 -16.31 -6.56 -7.89
CA ASN A 226 -16.60 -6.42 -6.46
C ASN A 226 -15.40 -5.85 -5.70
N SER A 227 -15.57 -4.67 -5.10
CA SER A 227 -14.67 -4.12 -4.09
C SER A 227 -15.36 -3.91 -2.73
N GLY A 228 -16.66 -4.19 -2.64
CA GLY A 228 -17.47 -4.16 -1.43
C GLY A 228 -17.69 -5.55 -0.84
N ALA A 229 -18.92 -5.81 -0.41
CA ALA A 229 -19.31 -7.10 0.15
C ALA A 229 -20.47 -7.73 -0.65
N ILE A 230 -20.40 -9.04 -0.87
CA ILE A 230 -21.48 -9.85 -1.45
C ILE A 230 -21.70 -11.05 -0.55
N GLY A 231 -22.97 -11.41 -0.28
CA GLY A 231 -23.34 -12.55 0.53
C GLY A 231 -23.50 -12.25 2.02
N THR A 232 -24.17 -13.18 2.70
CA THR A 232 -24.49 -13.05 4.14
C THR A 232 -24.22 -14.32 4.93
N ALA A 233 -24.07 -15.48 4.27
CA ALA A 233 -23.87 -16.78 4.90
C ALA A 233 -22.89 -17.65 4.08
N ASP A 234 -22.01 -18.36 4.78
CA ASP A 234 -20.93 -19.15 4.16
C ASP A 234 -21.41 -20.43 3.47
N ASP A 235 -22.57 -20.92 3.83
CA ASP A 235 -23.18 -22.14 3.31
C ASP A 235 -24.13 -21.91 2.12
N GLN A 236 -24.20 -20.69 1.62
CA GLN A 236 -25.08 -20.31 0.51
C GLN A 236 -24.26 -19.84 -0.70
N VAL A 237 -24.87 -19.89 -1.89
CA VAL A 237 -24.32 -19.27 -3.08
C VAL A 237 -24.62 -17.77 -3.01
N ALA A 238 -23.57 -16.96 -2.81
CA ALA A 238 -23.66 -15.52 -2.71
C ALA A 238 -23.68 -14.85 -4.09
N LEU A 239 -22.96 -15.43 -5.05
CA LEU A 239 -22.85 -14.97 -6.43
C LEU A 239 -23.02 -16.17 -7.37
N HIS A 240 -24.05 -16.10 -8.21
CA HIS A 240 -24.28 -17.07 -9.28
C HIS A 240 -24.21 -16.37 -10.64
N ILE A 241 -23.36 -16.86 -11.54
CA ILE A 241 -23.22 -16.42 -12.95
C ILE A 241 -23.51 -17.63 -13.81
N GLY A 242 -24.78 -17.81 -14.17
CA GLY A 242 -25.26 -18.89 -15.04
C GLY A 242 -25.08 -18.58 -16.52
N ALA A 243 -25.06 -17.30 -16.90
CA ALA A 243 -24.93 -16.87 -18.29
C ALA A 243 -23.51 -17.07 -18.87
N ASP A 244 -23.39 -17.08 -20.20
CA ASP A 244 -22.11 -17.13 -20.89
C ASP A 244 -21.32 -15.83 -20.64
N ALA A 245 -20.29 -15.93 -19.80
CA ALA A 245 -19.39 -14.82 -19.47
C ALA A 245 -18.10 -14.82 -20.30
N THR A 246 -17.96 -15.70 -21.29
CA THR A 246 -16.70 -15.82 -22.09
C THR A 246 -16.41 -14.63 -22.98
N GLN A 247 -17.43 -13.81 -23.31
CA GLN A 247 -17.25 -12.58 -24.09
C GLN A 247 -16.70 -11.42 -23.26
N ALA A 248 -16.94 -11.40 -21.96
CA ALA A 248 -16.32 -10.44 -21.06
C ALA A 248 -14.85 -10.83 -20.80
N LYS A 249 -14.02 -9.84 -20.50
CA LYS A 249 -12.64 -10.11 -20.08
C LYS A 249 -12.61 -10.94 -18.79
N GLU A 250 -13.55 -10.67 -17.87
CA GLU A 250 -13.70 -11.38 -16.60
C GLU A 250 -15.19 -11.65 -16.31
N ALA A 251 -15.50 -12.86 -15.85
CA ALA A 251 -16.80 -13.17 -15.24
C ALA A 251 -16.90 -12.47 -13.86
N LEU A 252 -15.84 -12.58 -13.07
CA LEU A 252 -15.72 -11.94 -11.77
C LEU A 252 -14.33 -11.33 -11.59
N ASN A 253 -14.29 -10.06 -11.16
CA ASN A 253 -13.10 -9.42 -10.59
C ASN A 253 -13.39 -9.07 -9.12
N ASN A 254 -12.78 -9.79 -8.18
CA ASN A 254 -13.00 -9.61 -6.76
C ASN A 254 -11.78 -9.00 -6.07
N THR A 255 -11.93 -7.80 -5.54
CA THR A 255 -11.00 -7.11 -4.64
C THR A 255 -11.55 -6.93 -3.23
N GLY A 256 -12.84 -7.26 -3.02
CA GLY A 256 -13.59 -7.14 -1.78
C GLY A 256 -13.85 -8.50 -1.11
N VAL A 257 -14.95 -8.60 -0.40
CA VAL A 257 -15.33 -9.80 0.37
C VAL A 257 -16.59 -10.43 -0.23
N ILE A 258 -16.54 -11.75 -0.48
CA ILE A 258 -17.70 -12.55 -0.83
C ILE A 258 -17.90 -13.58 0.29
N THR A 259 -19.02 -13.45 1.02
CA THR A 259 -19.42 -14.38 2.09
C THR A 259 -20.35 -15.43 1.51
N GLY A 260 -19.84 -16.62 1.26
CA GLY A 260 -20.54 -17.71 0.60
C GLY A 260 -19.84 -18.19 -0.67
N ALA A 261 -20.48 -19.10 -1.39
CA ALA A 261 -19.93 -19.67 -2.61
C ALA A 261 -20.09 -18.74 -3.83
N VAL A 262 -19.20 -18.92 -4.79
CA VAL A 262 -19.27 -18.29 -6.12
C VAL A 262 -19.46 -19.39 -7.16
N ALA A 263 -20.61 -19.39 -7.85
CA ALA A 263 -20.91 -20.35 -8.91
C ALA A 263 -20.78 -19.69 -10.29
N VAL A 264 -20.03 -20.32 -11.20
CA VAL A 264 -19.90 -19.90 -12.61
C VAL A 264 -20.12 -21.13 -13.49
N GLU A 265 -21.21 -21.12 -14.26
CA GLU A 265 -21.63 -22.32 -14.97
C GLU A 265 -21.18 -22.41 -16.44
N ASN A 266 -21.15 -21.33 -17.17
CA ASN A 266 -20.87 -21.32 -18.60
C ASN A 266 -19.51 -20.73 -18.97
N GLY A 267 -18.50 -20.97 -18.13
CA GLY A 267 -17.13 -20.56 -18.36
C GLY A 267 -16.87 -19.07 -18.10
N GLY A 268 -15.70 -18.62 -18.46
CA GLY A 268 -15.23 -17.24 -18.22
C GLY A 268 -13.99 -17.20 -17.32
N THR A 269 -13.59 -16.01 -16.91
CA THR A 269 -12.43 -15.81 -16.02
C THR A 269 -12.87 -15.26 -14.67
N LEU A 270 -12.46 -15.91 -13.59
CA LEU A 270 -12.60 -15.46 -12.22
C LEU A 270 -11.24 -14.97 -11.73
N THR A 271 -11.14 -13.69 -11.42
CA THR A 271 -9.96 -13.07 -10.81
C THR A 271 -10.28 -12.72 -9.36
N ASN A 272 -9.58 -13.35 -8.41
CA ASN A 272 -9.60 -12.99 -6.99
C ASN A 272 -8.24 -12.36 -6.66
N THR A 273 -8.21 -11.04 -6.51
CA THR A 273 -6.96 -10.30 -6.31
C THR A 273 -6.36 -10.54 -4.93
N ALA A 274 -5.16 -10.05 -4.65
CA ALA A 274 -4.48 -10.25 -3.37
C ALA A 274 -5.28 -9.75 -2.14
N THR A 275 -6.17 -8.78 -2.31
CA THR A 275 -7.07 -8.29 -1.25
C THR A 275 -8.43 -8.98 -1.24
N GLY A 276 -8.75 -9.75 -2.29
CA GLY A 276 -10.04 -10.42 -2.43
C GLY A 276 -10.20 -11.62 -1.51
N ILE A 277 -11.36 -11.74 -0.90
CA ILE A 277 -11.73 -12.86 -0.02
C ILE A 277 -13.01 -13.50 -0.55
N ILE A 278 -12.99 -14.81 -0.74
CA ILE A 278 -14.15 -15.66 -1.00
C ILE A 278 -14.24 -16.65 0.16
N SER A 279 -15.24 -16.51 1.04
CA SER A 279 -15.29 -17.38 2.23
C SER A 279 -15.74 -18.81 1.92
N GLY A 280 -16.54 -19.00 0.88
CA GLY A 280 -17.04 -20.29 0.44
C GLY A 280 -16.23 -20.92 -0.71
N THR A 281 -16.86 -21.86 -1.39
CA THR A 281 -16.29 -22.65 -2.49
C THR A 281 -16.50 -21.95 -3.85
N ILE A 282 -15.56 -22.08 -4.77
CA ILE A 282 -15.76 -21.75 -6.18
C ILE A 282 -16.40 -22.97 -6.87
N ILE A 283 -17.59 -22.78 -7.42
CA ILE A 283 -18.34 -23.84 -8.11
C ILE A 283 -18.20 -23.62 -9.62
N ALA A 284 -17.64 -24.59 -10.32
CA ALA A 284 -17.54 -24.60 -11.77
C ALA A 284 -18.48 -25.66 -12.32
N GLY A 285 -19.50 -25.24 -13.07
CA GLY A 285 -20.48 -26.12 -13.65
C GLY A 285 -20.45 -26.12 -15.17
N SER A 286 -21.21 -27.02 -15.78
CA SER A 286 -21.66 -26.88 -17.14
C SER A 286 -23.10 -26.40 -17.11
N GLY A 287 -23.32 -25.16 -17.51
CA GLY A 287 -24.68 -24.69 -17.72
C GLY A 287 -25.39 -25.44 -18.86
N THR A 288 -26.67 -25.22 -18.97
CA THR A 288 -27.52 -25.85 -19.98
C THR A 288 -27.33 -25.30 -21.41
N ASN A 289 -26.49 -24.26 -21.58
CA ASN A 289 -26.19 -23.68 -22.89
C ASN A 289 -25.30 -24.62 -23.72
N THR A 290 -25.93 -25.35 -24.61
CA THR A 290 -25.24 -26.20 -25.59
C THR A 290 -24.44 -25.33 -26.58
N GLY A 291 -23.16 -25.18 -26.34
CA GLY A 291 -22.25 -24.39 -27.18
C GLY A 291 -21.35 -23.41 -26.43
N ALA A 292 -21.65 -23.11 -25.19
CA ALA A 292 -20.77 -22.32 -24.31
C ALA A 292 -19.54 -23.14 -23.85
N SER A 293 -18.47 -22.47 -23.55
CA SER A 293 -17.27 -23.10 -22.98
C SER A 293 -17.54 -23.51 -21.54
N ASN A 294 -17.36 -24.77 -21.21
CA ASN A 294 -17.44 -25.25 -19.82
C ASN A 294 -16.14 -24.97 -19.03
N LEU A 295 -15.24 -24.17 -19.57
CA LEU A 295 -13.94 -23.88 -18.98
C LEU A 295 -14.01 -22.60 -18.13
N LEU A 296 -13.95 -22.75 -16.82
CA LEU A 296 -13.70 -21.66 -15.89
C LEU A 296 -12.19 -21.48 -15.71
N THR A 297 -11.70 -20.30 -16.02
CA THR A 297 -10.32 -19.89 -15.76
C THR A 297 -10.28 -19.17 -14.42
N VAL A 298 -9.40 -19.59 -13.50
CA VAL A 298 -9.28 -19.01 -12.16
C VAL A 298 -7.89 -18.44 -11.95
N ASP A 299 -7.80 -17.13 -11.71
CA ASP A 299 -6.60 -16.44 -11.20
C ASP A 299 -6.85 -16.05 -9.75
N ASN A 300 -6.38 -16.85 -8.81
CA ASN A 300 -6.55 -16.59 -7.39
C ASN A 300 -5.23 -16.20 -6.74
N ARG A 301 -5.16 -14.95 -6.31
CA ARG A 301 -4.05 -14.36 -5.54
C ARG A 301 -4.48 -13.97 -4.12
N GLY A 302 -5.78 -14.05 -3.83
CA GLY A 302 -6.40 -13.76 -2.55
C GLY A 302 -6.72 -15.02 -1.76
N MET A 303 -7.68 -14.92 -0.87
CA MET A 303 -8.11 -16.02 -0.03
C MET A 303 -9.40 -16.64 -0.58
N VAL A 304 -9.44 -17.97 -0.61
CA VAL A 304 -10.64 -18.77 -0.94
C VAL A 304 -10.89 -19.75 0.19
N ASN A 305 -12.17 -20.07 0.41
CA ASN A 305 -12.61 -21.08 1.40
C ASN A 305 -12.17 -20.75 2.84
N THR A 306 -12.23 -19.49 3.23
CA THR A 306 -11.86 -19.07 4.59
C THR A 306 -12.81 -19.60 5.67
N SER A 307 -14.03 -20.02 5.29
CA SER A 307 -14.99 -20.68 6.18
C SER A 307 -14.69 -22.17 6.41
N GLY A 308 -13.70 -22.74 5.71
CA GLY A 308 -13.28 -24.14 5.91
C GLY A 308 -14.23 -25.17 5.30
N GLN A 309 -14.87 -24.84 4.17
CA GLN A 309 -15.66 -25.82 3.40
C GLN A 309 -14.80 -27.00 2.93
N ALA A 310 -15.42 -28.09 2.56
CA ALA A 310 -14.72 -29.33 2.18
C ALA A 310 -13.80 -29.17 0.98
N ALA A 311 -14.10 -28.27 0.06
CA ALA A 311 -13.29 -27.98 -1.12
C ALA A 311 -13.20 -26.49 -1.42
N ASP A 312 -12.08 -26.08 -2.03
CA ASP A 312 -11.87 -24.73 -2.54
C ASP A 312 -12.57 -24.55 -3.89
N ILE A 313 -12.54 -25.62 -4.70
CA ILE A 313 -13.20 -25.69 -6.01
C ILE A 313 -14.08 -26.92 -6.06
N HIS A 314 -15.34 -26.75 -6.44
CA HIS A 314 -16.28 -27.85 -6.71
C HIS A 314 -16.63 -27.87 -8.20
N ILE A 315 -16.45 -29.01 -8.87
CA ILE A 315 -16.69 -29.20 -10.29
C ILE A 315 -17.93 -30.03 -10.51
N GLU A 316 -18.96 -29.44 -11.10
CA GLU A 316 -20.26 -30.10 -11.36
C GLU A 316 -20.46 -30.33 -12.86
N ASN A 317 -21.25 -31.34 -13.16
CA ASN A 317 -21.83 -31.58 -14.51
C ASN A 317 -20.82 -31.55 -15.68
N GLY A 318 -19.58 -32.02 -15.48
CA GLY A 318 -18.54 -32.01 -16.51
C GLY A 318 -17.91 -30.66 -16.81
N GLY A 319 -18.06 -29.70 -15.91
CA GLY A 319 -17.29 -28.44 -15.92
C GLY A 319 -15.79 -28.71 -15.94
N GLN A 320 -15.04 -27.74 -16.40
CA GLN A 320 -13.57 -27.77 -16.44
C GLN A 320 -13.01 -26.52 -15.78
N VAL A 321 -11.89 -26.68 -15.08
CA VAL A 321 -11.20 -25.56 -14.43
C VAL A 321 -9.76 -25.46 -14.91
N LYS A 322 -9.35 -24.27 -15.27
CA LYS A 322 -7.96 -23.92 -15.53
C LYS A 322 -7.50 -22.90 -14.47
N VAL A 323 -6.64 -23.32 -13.58
CA VAL A 323 -6.05 -22.45 -12.57
C VAL A 323 -4.81 -21.77 -13.17
N LEU A 324 -4.86 -20.44 -13.33
CA LEU A 324 -3.73 -19.65 -13.80
C LEU A 324 -2.75 -19.38 -12.67
N ASN A 325 -3.26 -19.16 -11.45
CA ASN A 325 -2.47 -18.88 -10.28
C ASN A 325 -3.23 -19.29 -9.02
N TRP A 326 -2.52 -19.85 -8.01
CA TRP A 326 -3.10 -20.23 -6.72
C TRP A 326 -2.05 -20.27 -5.62
N GLY A 327 -2.40 -19.78 -4.43
CA GLY A 327 -1.55 -19.88 -3.23
C GLY A 327 -1.61 -21.27 -2.61
N VAL A 328 -0.45 -21.87 -2.34
CA VAL A 328 -0.33 -23.18 -1.66
C VAL A 328 0.66 -23.10 -0.50
N GLY A 329 0.44 -23.92 0.53
CA GLY A 329 1.36 -24.04 1.66
C GLY A 329 2.29 -25.24 1.49
N VAL A 330 3.53 -25.09 1.91
CA VAL A 330 4.55 -26.15 1.95
C VAL A 330 4.76 -26.59 3.39
N THR A 331 4.72 -27.92 3.63
CA THR A 331 5.07 -28.50 4.92
C THR A 331 6.15 -29.57 4.71
N GLY A 332 7.28 -29.42 5.36
CA GLY A 332 8.46 -30.22 5.04
C GLY A 332 8.90 -29.98 3.60
N ASN A 333 9.00 -31.05 2.82
CA ASN A 333 9.46 -31.02 1.43
C ASN A 333 8.35 -31.29 0.40
N ARG A 334 7.10 -30.96 0.72
CA ARG A 334 5.96 -31.13 -0.19
C ARG A 334 4.86 -30.10 0.08
N VAL A 335 3.90 -30.00 -0.82
CA VAL A 335 2.65 -29.28 -0.51
C VAL A 335 1.97 -29.98 0.66
N GLY A 336 1.70 -29.23 1.73
CA GLY A 336 1.13 -29.78 2.96
C GLY A 336 -0.28 -30.34 2.74
N ASP A 337 -0.65 -31.34 3.55
CA ASP A 337 -1.99 -31.91 3.49
C ASP A 337 -3.04 -30.86 3.84
N GLY A 338 -4.00 -30.62 2.93
CA GLY A 338 -5.00 -29.56 3.04
C GLY A 338 -4.48 -28.14 2.73
N GLN A 339 -3.22 -27.98 2.32
CA GLN A 339 -2.62 -26.69 1.96
C GLN A 339 -2.44 -26.52 0.44
N GLY A 340 -2.83 -27.51 -0.35
CA GLY A 340 -2.95 -27.42 -1.80
C GLY A 340 -4.33 -26.93 -2.24
N ILE A 341 -4.60 -27.02 -3.54
CA ILE A 341 -5.91 -26.70 -4.12
C ILE A 341 -6.85 -27.88 -3.84
N LYS A 342 -7.76 -27.71 -2.91
CA LYS A 342 -8.74 -28.75 -2.58
C LYS A 342 -9.87 -28.77 -3.61
N VAL A 343 -10.04 -29.90 -4.29
CA VAL A 343 -11.03 -30.06 -5.36
C VAL A 343 -11.99 -31.21 -5.04
N SER A 344 -13.26 -30.97 -5.26
CA SER A 344 -14.32 -31.96 -5.21
C SER A 344 -15.15 -31.92 -6.48
N GLY A 345 -15.94 -32.96 -6.72
CA GLY A 345 -16.85 -33.05 -7.86
C GLY A 345 -17.15 -34.47 -8.28
N ASP A 346 -18.12 -34.62 -9.19
CA ASP A 346 -18.52 -35.93 -9.72
C ASP A 346 -17.69 -36.28 -10.97
N ASN A 347 -17.20 -37.54 -11.03
CA ASN A 347 -16.48 -38.08 -12.19
C ASN A 347 -15.23 -37.28 -12.61
N LEU A 348 -14.46 -36.78 -11.66
CA LEU A 348 -13.23 -36.05 -11.92
C LEU A 348 -12.22 -36.90 -12.69
N ASN A 349 -11.55 -36.29 -13.66
CA ASN A 349 -10.57 -36.93 -14.53
C ASN A 349 -9.44 -35.92 -14.88
N ALA A 350 -8.45 -36.37 -15.64
CA ALA A 350 -7.29 -35.57 -16.02
C ALA A 350 -7.62 -34.24 -16.78
N ARG A 351 -8.84 -34.07 -17.29
CA ARG A 351 -9.28 -32.84 -17.98
C ARG A 351 -10.13 -31.93 -17.08
N SER A 352 -10.57 -32.43 -15.93
CA SER A 352 -11.44 -31.65 -15.03
C SER A 352 -10.75 -30.43 -14.45
N ILE A 353 -9.45 -30.53 -14.16
CA ILE A 353 -8.66 -29.40 -13.68
C ILE A 353 -7.24 -29.44 -14.24
N SER A 354 -6.74 -28.29 -14.61
CA SER A 354 -5.33 -28.05 -14.94
C SER A 354 -4.81 -26.85 -14.14
N VAL A 355 -3.58 -26.94 -13.67
CA VAL A 355 -2.91 -25.88 -12.92
C VAL A 355 -1.72 -25.39 -13.73
N GLU A 356 -1.67 -24.08 -14.05
CA GLU A 356 -0.54 -23.52 -14.75
C GLU A 356 0.54 -23.10 -13.76
N LYS A 357 0.18 -22.27 -12.77
CA LYS A 357 1.11 -21.73 -11.81
C LYS A 357 0.58 -21.83 -10.39
N VAL A 358 1.48 -22.07 -9.44
CA VAL A 358 1.18 -21.94 -8.02
C VAL A 358 2.16 -20.98 -7.36
N GLN A 359 1.70 -20.33 -6.28
CA GLN A 359 2.53 -19.50 -5.43
C GLN A 359 2.66 -20.15 -4.06
N ILE A 360 3.89 -20.29 -3.59
CA ILE A 360 4.15 -20.72 -2.22
C ILE A 360 3.78 -19.57 -1.30
N SER A 361 2.68 -19.72 -0.57
CA SER A 361 2.16 -18.71 0.38
C SER A 361 2.64 -18.93 1.82
N SER A 362 3.11 -20.16 2.12
CA SER A 362 3.68 -20.49 3.43
C SER A 362 4.69 -21.64 3.30
N ILE A 363 5.66 -21.66 4.20
CA ILE A 363 6.65 -22.74 4.32
C ILE A 363 6.88 -23.06 5.79
N THR A 364 6.65 -24.31 6.18
CA THR A 364 6.78 -24.79 7.55
C THR A 364 7.52 -26.11 7.61
N GLY A 365 8.38 -26.30 8.63
CA GLY A 365 9.06 -27.56 8.85
C GLY A 365 10.00 -28.02 7.72
N TYR A 366 10.41 -27.13 6.81
CA TYR A 366 11.40 -27.42 5.78
C TYR A 366 12.76 -27.72 6.43
N GLN A 367 13.44 -28.72 5.95
CA GLN A 367 14.76 -29.09 6.48
C GLN A 367 15.87 -29.00 5.42
N SER A 368 15.68 -29.66 4.30
CA SER A 368 16.61 -29.64 3.16
C SER A 368 16.05 -30.40 1.97
N GLY A 369 16.56 -30.15 0.77
CA GLY A 369 16.22 -30.85 -0.46
C GLY A 369 15.19 -30.16 -1.32
N ASP A 370 14.76 -30.81 -2.40
CA ASP A 370 13.77 -30.26 -3.32
C ASP A 370 12.35 -30.43 -2.77
N ILE A 371 11.45 -29.48 -3.07
CA ILE A 371 10.04 -29.53 -2.64
C ILE A 371 9.22 -30.20 -3.75
N ASP A 372 8.41 -31.18 -3.38
CA ASP A 372 7.53 -31.90 -4.30
C ASP A 372 6.18 -31.19 -4.48
N PHE A 373 5.84 -30.84 -5.72
CA PHE A 373 4.57 -30.21 -6.11
C PHE A 373 3.64 -31.15 -6.87
N ASN A 374 3.92 -32.44 -6.97
CA ASN A 374 3.05 -33.39 -7.65
C ASN A 374 1.67 -33.55 -6.99
N ASN A 375 1.52 -33.13 -5.74
CA ASN A 375 0.27 -33.12 -4.99
C ASN A 375 -0.29 -31.71 -4.74
N ALA A 376 -0.03 -30.74 -5.61
CA ALA A 376 -0.60 -29.39 -5.45
C ALA A 376 -2.12 -29.36 -5.58
N VAL A 377 -2.72 -30.32 -6.32
CA VAL A 377 -4.17 -30.56 -6.36
C VAL A 377 -4.51 -31.73 -5.42
N GLN A 378 -5.42 -31.48 -4.49
CA GLN A 378 -5.77 -32.38 -3.39
C GLN A 378 -7.27 -32.65 -3.33
N ASN A 379 -7.67 -33.74 -2.73
CA ASN A 379 -9.05 -34.02 -2.38
C ASN A 379 -9.44 -33.27 -1.07
N ALA A 380 -10.69 -33.41 -0.65
CA ALA A 380 -11.20 -32.80 0.58
C ALA A 380 -10.42 -33.22 1.85
N SER A 381 -9.75 -34.37 1.83
CA SER A 381 -8.91 -34.85 2.93
C SER A 381 -7.46 -34.38 2.86
N GLY A 382 -7.11 -33.54 1.88
CA GLY A 382 -5.76 -33.00 1.71
C GLY A 382 -4.76 -33.95 1.05
N GLN A 383 -5.24 -35.06 0.47
CA GLN A 383 -4.41 -36.03 -0.24
C GLN A 383 -4.44 -35.77 -1.75
N ALA A 384 -3.41 -36.21 -2.48
CA ALA A 384 -3.37 -36.09 -3.93
C ALA A 384 -4.66 -36.63 -4.58
N LEU A 385 -5.24 -35.87 -5.50
CA LEU A 385 -6.49 -36.23 -6.15
C LEU A 385 -6.25 -37.33 -7.19
N SER A 386 -6.92 -38.50 -7.02
CA SER A 386 -6.78 -39.61 -7.94
C SER A 386 -7.28 -39.29 -9.35
N GLY A 387 -6.51 -39.66 -10.38
CA GLY A 387 -6.88 -39.48 -11.79
C GLY A 387 -6.65 -38.06 -12.33
N VAL A 388 -6.12 -37.16 -11.53
CA VAL A 388 -5.79 -35.79 -11.92
C VAL A 388 -4.28 -35.56 -11.80
N THR A 389 -3.69 -34.87 -12.76
CA THR A 389 -2.28 -34.45 -12.65
C THR A 389 -2.19 -33.22 -11.72
N GLY A 390 -1.66 -33.42 -10.52
CA GLY A 390 -1.61 -32.39 -9.49
C GLY A 390 -0.48 -31.36 -9.65
N LYS A 391 0.50 -31.59 -10.55
CA LYS A 391 1.66 -30.71 -10.68
C LYS A 391 1.35 -29.49 -11.56
N PRO A 392 1.91 -28.31 -11.24
CA PRO A 392 1.84 -27.13 -12.09
C PRO A 392 2.51 -27.37 -13.46
N THR A 393 1.92 -26.82 -14.53
CA THR A 393 2.41 -27.05 -15.90
C THR A 393 3.37 -25.96 -16.39
N GLN A 394 3.42 -24.80 -15.73
CA GLN A 394 4.30 -23.69 -16.13
C GLN A 394 5.32 -23.36 -15.05
N ASP A 395 4.87 -22.98 -13.84
CA ASP A 395 5.80 -22.47 -12.84
C ASP A 395 5.31 -22.66 -11.39
N VAL A 396 6.28 -22.56 -10.47
CA VAL A 396 6.08 -22.44 -9.03
C VAL A 396 6.96 -21.27 -8.56
N GLU A 397 6.36 -20.32 -7.87
CA GLU A 397 7.05 -19.16 -7.34
C GLU A 397 6.67 -18.94 -5.88
N PHE A 398 7.45 -18.19 -5.14
CA PHE A 398 6.98 -17.61 -3.88
C PHE A 398 6.02 -16.47 -4.16
N ASP A 399 5.04 -16.26 -3.27
CA ASP A 399 4.27 -15.04 -3.32
C ASP A 399 5.19 -13.82 -3.12
N GLU A 400 4.74 -12.66 -3.59
CA GLU A 400 5.57 -11.45 -3.56
C GLU A 400 5.95 -11.06 -2.13
N THR A 401 5.12 -11.38 -1.13
CA THR A 401 5.41 -11.08 0.27
C THR A 401 6.58 -11.92 0.77
N LEU A 402 6.55 -13.23 0.54
CA LEU A 402 7.63 -14.14 0.95
C LEU A 402 8.93 -13.80 0.20
N LYS A 403 8.84 -13.52 -1.09
CA LYS A 403 9.97 -13.17 -1.94
C LYS A 403 10.64 -11.86 -1.53
N GLN A 404 9.84 -10.82 -1.31
CA GLN A 404 10.36 -9.50 -0.98
C GLN A 404 10.81 -9.38 0.48
N GLN A 405 10.06 -9.97 1.40
CA GLN A 405 10.33 -9.80 2.83
C GLN A 405 11.34 -10.80 3.39
N TYR A 406 11.37 -12.01 2.85
CA TYR A 406 12.26 -13.06 3.36
C TYR A 406 13.39 -13.44 2.39
N GLY A 407 13.36 -12.89 1.17
CA GLY A 407 14.34 -13.24 0.15
C GLY A 407 14.23 -14.69 -0.34
N LEU A 408 13.10 -15.37 -0.08
CA LEU A 408 12.85 -16.72 -0.58
C LEU A 408 12.71 -16.71 -2.10
N ASP A 409 13.43 -17.60 -2.77
CA ASP A 409 13.43 -17.75 -4.22
C ASP A 409 13.68 -19.20 -4.61
N GLY A 410 13.45 -19.56 -5.86
CA GLY A 410 13.64 -20.93 -6.29
C GLY A 410 13.48 -21.13 -7.79
N TYR A 411 13.68 -22.36 -8.20
CA TYR A 411 13.51 -22.82 -9.59
C TYR A 411 12.65 -24.08 -9.64
N TYR A 412 11.61 -24.04 -10.45
CA TYR A 412 10.70 -25.16 -10.68
C TYR A 412 11.14 -26.00 -11.90
N ASP A 413 11.37 -27.27 -11.71
CA ASP A 413 11.56 -28.22 -12.81
C ASP A 413 10.21 -28.83 -13.21
N GLN A 414 9.65 -28.34 -14.31
CA GLN A 414 8.37 -28.81 -14.86
C GLN A 414 8.37 -30.33 -15.21
N GLY A 415 9.52 -30.88 -15.56
CA GLY A 415 9.66 -32.29 -15.92
C GLY A 415 9.40 -33.20 -14.72
N SER A 416 10.08 -32.96 -13.63
CA SER A 416 9.97 -33.76 -12.41
C SER A 416 8.87 -33.33 -11.45
N GLY A 417 8.43 -32.07 -11.49
CA GLY A 417 7.48 -31.51 -10.52
C GLY A 417 8.13 -31.06 -9.21
N TYR A 418 9.45 -30.89 -9.18
CA TYR A 418 10.20 -30.49 -8.00
C TYR A 418 10.67 -29.03 -8.09
N PHE A 419 10.70 -28.37 -6.94
CA PHE A 419 11.15 -27.00 -6.78
C PHE A 419 12.43 -26.93 -5.93
N LYS A 420 13.47 -26.36 -6.48
CA LYS A 420 14.71 -26.07 -5.78
C LYS A 420 14.61 -24.74 -5.08
N LEU A 421 14.81 -24.74 -3.77
CA LEU A 421 14.64 -23.59 -2.90
C LEU A 421 15.99 -22.99 -2.48
N TRP A 422 16.08 -21.67 -2.44
CA TRP A 422 17.17 -20.92 -1.82
C TRP A 422 16.68 -19.61 -1.18
N VAL A 423 17.51 -19.01 -0.32
CA VAL A 423 17.31 -17.69 0.25
C VAL A 423 18.26 -16.69 -0.38
N ASN A 424 17.72 -15.59 -0.89
CA ASN A 424 18.49 -14.41 -1.22
C ASN A 424 18.49 -13.48 0.01
N ALA A 425 19.50 -13.63 0.88
CA ALA A 425 19.58 -12.92 2.15
C ALA A 425 19.68 -11.38 2.00
N VAL A 426 20.04 -10.86 0.82
CA VAL A 426 20.05 -9.40 0.56
C VAL A 426 18.67 -8.75 0.72
N LYS A 427 17.61 -9.48 0.42
CA LYS A 427 16.23 -8.96 0.50
C LYS A 427 15.60 -9.09 1.88
N GLY A 428 16.26 -9.74 2.83
CA GLY A 428 15.72 -9.97 4.17
C GLY A 428 15.92 -8.78 5.12
N VAL A 429 15.15 -8.77 6.21
CA VAL A 429 15.21 -7.76 7.31
C VAL A 429 16.64 -7.59 7.83
N GLY A 430 17.39 -8.69 8.01
CA GLY A 430 18.76 -8.65 8.50
C GLY A 430 19.69 -7.84 7.60
N ALA A 431 19.53 -7.94 6.28
CA ALA A 431 20.32 -7.15 5.33
C ALA A 431 19.94 -5.67 5.38
N GLN A 432 18.64 -5.37 5.45
CA GLN A 432 18.16 -3.98 5.55
C GLN A 432 18.60 -3.33 6.86
N LEU A 433 18.49 -4.04 7.99
CA LEU A 433 18.96 -3.55 9.29
C LEU A 433 20.48 -3.36 9.29
N ALA A 434 21.23 -4.33 8.81
CA ALA A 434 22.69 -4.28 8.75
C ALA A 434 23.19 -3.10 7.91
N GLU A 435 22.59 -2.89 6.74
CA GLU A 435 22.93 -1.76 5.86
C GLU A 435 22.54 -0.41 6.49
N THR A 436 21.38 -0.34 7.17
CA THR A 436 20.93 0.84 7.89
C THR A 436 21.90 1.21 9.00
N LEU A 437 22.28 0.26 9.85
CA LEU A 437 23.23 0.48 10.95
C LEU A 437 24.62 0.89 10.45
N ALA A 438 25.13 0.26 9.39
CA ALA A 438 26.41 0.61 8.80
C ALA A 438 26.41 2.00 8.14
N ASN A 439 25.33 2.38 7.47
CA ASN A 439 25.15 3.74 6.93
C ASN A 439 25.09 4.77 8.08
N ARG A 440 24.36 4.49 9.13
CA ARG A 440 24.28 5.37 10.30
C ARG A 440 25.59 5.52 11.02
N LEU A 441 26.37 4.46 11.16
CA LEU A 441 27.72 4.54 11.71
C LEU A 441 28.60 5.53 10.94
N ASN A 442 28.63 5.43 9.62
CA ASN A 442 29.41 6.35 8.77
C ASN A 442 28.91 7.79 8.89
N ARG A 443 27.59 8.02 8.82
CA ARG A 443 27.00 9.35 8.91
C ARG A 443 27.21 9.97 10.29
N ARG A 444 27.07 9.19 11.37
CA ARG A 444 27.36 9.63 12.73
C ARG A 444 28.81 10.06 12.89
N ALA A 445 29.76 9.28 12.40
CA ALA A 445 31.19 9.63 12.46
C ALA A 445 31.47 10.97 11.76
N MET A 446 30.90 11.18 10.58
CA MET A 446 31.03 12.43 9.82
C MET A 446 30.31 13.59 10.51
N PHE A 447 29.13 13.35 11.06
CA PHE A 447 28.39 14.34 11.86
C PHE A 447 29.20 14.79 13.09
N VAL A 448 29.71 13.85 13.87
CA VAL A 448 30.52 14.15 15.06
C VAL A 448 31.79 14.89 14.69
N GLU A 449 32.46 14.54 13.57
CA GLU A 449 33.60 15.27 13.08
C GLU A 449 33.24 16.73 12.74
N ALA A 450 32.22 16.94 11.94
CA ALA A 450 31.74 18.27 11.57
C ALA A 450 31.21 19.07 12.77
N ALA A 451 30.47 18.40 13.66
CA ALA A 451 29.85 19.01 14.86
C ALA A 451 30.87 19.44 15.91
N THR A 452 32.03 18.81 15.96
CA THR A 452 33.11 19.15 16.89
C THR A 452 34.23 19.99 16.25
N ALA A 453 34.14 20.29 14.95
CA ALA A 453 35.16 21.07 14.23
C ALA A 453 35.43 22.46 14.84
N ASP A 454 34.36 23.11 15.29
CA ASP A 454 34.45 24.44 15.94
C ASP A 454 35.14 24.38 17.31
N VAL A 455 35.13 23.27 18.00
CA VAL A 455 35.84 23.03 19.29
C VAL A 455 37.29 22.63 19.03
N SER A 456 37.51 21.75 18.05
CA SER A 456 38.86 21.25 17.72
C SER A 456 39.69 22.23 16.91
N GLN A 457 39.07 23.22 16.24
CA GLN A 457 39.75 24.26 15.44
C GLN A 457 39.63 25.66 16.03
N THR A 458 38.47 26.02 16.55
CA THR A 458 38.26 27.33 17.19
C THR A 458 38.96 27.47 18.52
N GLY A 459 39.20 26.36 19.19
CA GLY A 459 40.14 26.33 20.31
C GLY A 459 41.51 26.87 19.92
N TYR A 460 41.94 26.61 18.67
CA TYR A 460 43.21 27.09 18.11
C TYR A 460 43.18 28.56 17.71
N THR A 461 42.07 29.10 17.31
CA THR A 461 41.99 30.40 16.68
C THR A 461 41.27 31.45 17.49
N HIS A 462 40.44 31.05 18.46
CA HIS A 462 39.49 31.96 19.05
C HIS A 462 39.65 32.20 20.56
N ARG A 463 39.87 31.25 21.42
CA ARG A 463 39.84 31.45 22.87
C ARG A 463 40.98 30.81 23.67
N MET A 464 41.60 29.79 23.18
CA MET A 464 42.71 29.14 23.88
C MET A 464 44.00 29.91 23.57
N GLN A 465 44.08 31.16 24.05
CA GLN A 465 45.31 31.91 24.12
C GLN A 465 45.95 31.64 25.47
N ASP A 466 47.05 30.96 25.48
CA ASP A 466 47.96 30.71 26.60
C ASP A 466 47.48 29.72 27.71
N ASN A 467 48.03 28.54 27.61
CA ASN A 467 48.28 27.65 28.77
C ASN A 467 47.09 27.21 29.61
N GLN A 468 46.47 26.07 29.23
CA GLN A 468 45.63 25.26 30.13
C GLN A 468 44.18 25.71 30.32
N GLU A 469 43.58 26.37 29.38
CA GLU A 469 42.14 26.61 29.45
C GLU A 469 41.38 25.32 29.09
N TRP A 470 40.38 25.06 29.90
CA TRP A 470 39.42 24.00 29.68
C TRP A 470 38.18 24.59 29.04
N LEU A 471 37.68 23.88 28.08
CA LEU A 471 36.44 24.22 27.41
C LEU A 471 35.47 23.04 27.54
N THR A 472 34.25 23.30 27.97
CA THR A 472 33.18 22.31 27.97
C THR A 472 32.07 22.74 27.01
N PHE A 473 31.37 21.78 26.43
CA PHE A 473 30.24 22.07 25.54
C PHE A 473 29.09 21.09 25.72
N VAL A 474 27.88 21.59 25.47
CA VAL A 474 26.63 20.84 25.38
C VAL A 474 26.01 21.16 24.03
N LYS A 475 25.72 20.12 23.25
CA LYS A 475 25.22 20.27 21.89
C LYS A 475 24.02 19.35 21.64
N PRO A 476 22.77 19.79 21.90
CA PRO A 476 21.58 19.12 21.38
C PRO A 476 21.55 19.23 19.86
N TYR A 477 21.00 18.18 19.22
CA TYR A 477 20.82 18.11 17.78
C TYR A 477 19.60 17.30 17.38
N THR A 478 19.14 17.55 16.17
CA THR A 478 18.15 16.72 15.50
C THR A 478 18.56 16.50 14.05
N SER A 479 18.24 15.33 13.50
CA SER A 479 18.48 15.03 12.10
C SER A 479 17.25 14.45 11.43
N TYR A 480 17.21 14.59 10.12
CA TYR A 480 16.34 13.88 9.21
C TYR A 480 17.19 13.16 8.19
N ASP A 481 16.96 11.86 8.04
CA ASP A 481 17.68 10.99 7.13
C ASP A 481 16.73 10.39 6.09
N LYS A 482 17.19 10.32 4.85
CA LYS A 482 16.52 9.58 3.78
C LYS A 482 17.58 8.94 2.89
N PHE A 483 17.56 7.62 2.76
CA PHE A 483 18.48 6.91 1.88
C PHE A 483 17.92 5.57 1.40
N ASP A 484 18.28 5.20 0.17
CA ASP A 484 17.88 3.94 -0.44
C ASP A 484 18.86 2.84 -0.03
N LEU A 485 18.35 1.66 0.25
CA LEU A 485 19.12 0.47 0.59
C LEU A 485 19.44 -0.36 -0.67
N SER A 486 20.64 -0.90 -0.77
CA SER A 486 20.98 -1.89 -1.80
C SER A 486 20.19 -3.19 -1.61
N ALA A 487 19.79 -3.47 -0.38
CA ALA A 487 18.89 -4.55 0.00
C ALA A 487 17.42 -4.31 -0.42
N GLY A 488 17.11 -3.15 -0.95
CA GLY A 488 15.76 -2.71 -1.34
C GLY A 488 15.06 -1.90 -0.26
N GLY A 489 14.18 -0.99 -0.70
CA GLY A 489 13.46 -0.06 0.17
C GLY A 489 14.21 1.27 0.39
N THR A 490 13.47 2.24 0.92
CA THR A 490 14.00 3.57 1.27
C THR A 490 13.82 3.80 2.77
N VAL A 491 14.92 3.99 3.50
CA VAL A 491 14.90 4.38 4.91
C VAL A 491 14.58 5.87 5.02
N LYS A 492 13.65 6.19 5.89
CA LYS A 492 13.34 7.56 6.32
C LYS A 492 13.29 7.58 7.84
N GLY A 493 13.95 8.55 8.44
CA GLY A 493 13.91 8.63 9.89
C GLY A 493 14.35 9.93 10.47
N HIS A 494 14.11 10.03 11.75
CA HIS A 494 14.46 11.18 12.59
C HIS A 494 15.34 10.74 13.74
N THR A 495 16.41 11.51 13.98
CA THR A 495 17.26 11.33 15.15
C THR A 495 17.19 12.57 16.04
N THR A 496 17.08 12.38 17.33
CA THR A 496 17.23 13.44 18.32
C THR A 496 18.30 13.02 19.31
N GLY A 497 19.24 13.90 19.59
CA GLY A 497 20.37 13.55 20.45
C GLY A 497 20.99 14.73 21.16
N ILE A 498 21.93 14.39 22.02
CA ILE A 498 22.76 15.34 22.76
C ILE A 498 24.21 14.88 22.73
N LEU A 499 25.11 15.81 22.47
CA LEU A 499 26.57 15.60 22.51
C LEU A 499 27.15 16.50 23.56
N LEU A 500 27.89 15.94 24.48
CA LEU A 500 28.59 16.59 25.56
C LEU A 500 30.10 16.44 25.33
N GLY A 501 30.90 17.40 25.68
CA GLY A 501 32.33 17.23 25.58
C GLY A 501 33.14 18.25 26.36
N ILE A 502 34.40 17.87 26.52
CA ILE A 502 35.41 18.68 27.17
C ILE A 502 36.67 18.71 26.31
N SER A 503 37.26 19.86 26.16
CA SER A 503 38.51 20.05 25.44
C SER A 503 39.52 20.79 26.29
N ASN A 504 40.78 20.47 26.10
CA ASN A 504 41.89 21.16 26.72
C ASN A 504 43.01 21.41 25.71
N MET A 505 43.53 22.63 25.71
CA MET A 505 44.70 22.99 24.93
C MET A 505 45.93 23.13 25.84
N TYR A 506 46.96 22.39 25.60
CA TYR A 506 48.20 22.43 26.31
C TYR A 506 49.33 23.01 25.47
N ARG A 507 49.96 24.09 25.94
CA ARG A 507 51.11 24.80 25.29
C ARG A 507 50.84 25.28 23.87
N ASN A 508 49.60 25.58 23.54
CA ASN A 508 49.15 25.98 22.19
C ASN A 508 49.56 25.02 21.06
N GLU A 509 50.00 23.81 21.39
CA GLU A 509 50.45 22.82 20.45
C GLU A 509 49.64 21.54 20.48
N HIS A 510 49.04 21.22 21.63
CA HIS A 510 48.32 19.96 21.85
C HIS A 510 46.89 20.24 22.21
N LEU A 511 45.97 19.79 21.40
CA LEU A 511 44.51 19.84 21.68
C LEU A 511 44.03 18.43 21.96
N PHE A 512 43.38 18.25 23.09
CA PHE A 512 42.75 17.02 23.48
C PHE A 512 41.27 17.27 23.70
N THR A 513 40.38 16.45 23.10
CA THR A 513 38.92 16.53 23.24
C THR A 513 38.37 15.16 23.60
N LEU A 514 37.56 15.10 24.67
CA LEU A 514 36.73 13.95 24.98
C LEU A 514 35.27 14.33 24.77
N TYR A 515 34.47 13.38 24.26
CA TYR A 515 33.04 13.59 24.10
C TYR A 515 32.24 12.33 24.39
N LEU A 516 31.00 12.53 24.82
CA LEU A 516 29.98 11.52 25.04
C LEU A 516 28.67 11.99 24.43
N GLY A 517 27.95 11.12 23.77
CA GLY A 517 26.65 11.41 23.17
C GLY A 517 25.63 10.33 23.45
N TYR A 518 24.38 10.74 23.38
CA TYR A 518 23.21 9.87 23.40
C TYR A 518 22.25 10.32 22.31
N GLU A 519 21.67 9.38 21.58
CA GLU A 519 20.67 9.66 20.57
C GLU A 519 19.60 8.58 20.53
N THR A 520 18.39 9.00 20.21
CA THR A 520 17.28 8.15 19.83
C THR A 520 16.98 8.36 18.36
N THR A 521 16.68 7.30 17.64
CA THR A 521 16.42 7.32 16.22
C THR A 521 15.22 6.45 15.91
N ASP A 522 14.26 7.03 15.18
CA ASP A 522 13.10 6.34 14.65
C ASP A 522 13.26 6.28 13.12
N ASP A 523 13.49 5.09 12.56
CA ASP A 523 13.63 4.82 11.14
C ASP A 523 12.51 3.93 10.64
N SER A 524 12.02 4.21 9.45
CA SER A 524 11.06 3.35 8.76
C SER A 524 11.53 3.02 7.34
N ALA A 525 11.33 1.78 6.91
CA ALA A 525 11.62 1.29 5.56
C ALA A 525 10.54 0.31 5.12
N ASP A 526 9.67 0.72 4.19
CA ASP A 526 8.54 -0.07 3.69
C ASP A 526 7.64 -0.64 4.82
N SER A 527 7.79 -1.93 5.14
CA SER A 527 7.04 -2.61 6.20
C SER A 527 7.83 -2.78 7.50
N LEU A 528 8.99 -2.11 7.63
CA LEU A 528 9.89 -2.21 8.77
C LEU A 528 10.03 -0.87 9.47
N ASP A 529 9.96 -0.92 10.80
CA ASP A 529 10.30 0.20 11.66
C ASP A 529 11.48 -0.20 12.56
N PHE A 530 12.41 0.71 12.75
CA PHE A 530 13.62 0.53 13.55
C PHE A 530 13.69 1.62 14.61
N ASP A 531 13.51 1.25 15.86
CA ASP A 531 13.70 2.14 17.02
C ASP A 531 15.08 1.92 17.61
N MET A 532 15.96 2.91 17.52
CA MET A 532 17.34 2.76 17.95
C MET A 532 17.68 3.71 19.08
N ASN A 533 18.34 3.17 20.10
CA ASN A 533 18.93 3.93 21.19
C ASN A 533 20.43 3.76 21.14
N THR A 534 21.18 4.85 21.00
CA THR A 534 22.63 4.80 20.88
C THR A 534 23.31 5.65 21.95
N VAL A 535 24.25 5.03 22.65
CA VAL A 535 25.25 5.72 23.45
C VAL A 535 26.57 5.67 22.71
N TYR A 536 27.21 6.80 22.52
CA TYR A 536 28.52 6.86 21.86
C TYR A 536 29.47 7.82 22.55
N GLY A 537 30.78 7.56 22.43
CA GLY A 537 31.79 8.44 22.96
C GLY A 537 33.10 8.28 22.21
N GLY A 538 33.97 9.26 22.39
CA GLY A 538 35.26 9.22 21.71
C GLY A 538 36.24 10.26 22.20
N ALA A 539 37.42 10.18 21.62
CA ALA A 539 38.53 11.08 21.90
C ALA A 539 39.14 11.60 20.62
N LYS A 540 39.58 12.84 20.64
CA LYS A 540 40.35 13.49 19.59
C LYS A 540 41.65 14.05 20.19
N PHE A 541 42.75 13.88 19.47
CA PHE A 541 44.01 14.50 19.81
C PHE A 541 44.57 15.14 18.55
N ALA A 542 44.96 16.40 18.65
CA ALA A 542 45.64 17.11 17.58
C ALA A 542 46.93 17.76 18.10
N ARG A 543 47.97 17.75 17.29
CA ARG A 543 49.24 18.38 17.61
C ARG A 543 49.79 19.19 16.43
N VAL A 544 50.12 20.44 16.68
CA VAL A 544 50.91 21.26 15.75
C VAL A 544 52.36 20.82 15.86
N PHE A 545 52.95 20.46 14.74
CA PHE A 545 54.34 19.98 14.67
C PHE A 545 55.26 20.92 13.93
N CYS A 546 54.70 21.89 13.13
CA CYS A 546 55.49 22.86 12.39
C CYS A 546 54.67 24.12 12.11
N THR A 547 55.29 25.28 12.21
CA THR A 547 54.73 26.55 11.79
C THR A 547 55.66 27.20 10.74
N ALA A 548 55.10 27.71 9.64
CA ALA A 548 55.81 28.36 8.57
C ALA A 548 54.99 29.57 8.07
N GLY A 549 55.45 30.78 8.41
CA GLY A 549 54.67 31.99 8.10
C GLY A 549 53.29 32.01 8.70
N ASN A 550 52.26 32.08 7.86
CA ASN A 550 50.86 32.08 8.28
C ASN A 550 50.26 30.63 8.39
N ALA A 551 51.04 29.60 8.19
CA ALA A 551 50.60 28.22 8.21
C ALA A 551 51.07 27.51 9.47
N ALA A 552 50.15 26.80 10.14
CA ALA A 552 50.44 25.85 11.22
C ALA A 552 50.01 24.45 10.78
N TYR A 553 50.98 23.56 10.61
CA TYR A 553 50.75 22.17 10.19
C TYR A 553 50.56 21.31 11.43
N TYR A 554 49.54 20.45 11.37
CA TYR A 554 49.19 19.57 12.48
C TYR A 554 48.83 18.15 12.04
N GLY A 555 48.98 17.22 12.96
CA GLY A 555 48.41 15.88 12.88
C GLY A 555 47.26 15.73 13.85
N LYS A 556 46.20 15.04 13.46
CA LYS A 556 45.03 14.74 14.28
C LYS A 556 44.76 13.22 14.27
N ALA A 557 44.49 12.66 15.44
CA ALA A 557 44.02 11.30 15.59
C ALA A 557 42.68 11.33 16.34
N GLU A 558 41.77 10.44 15.95
CA GLU A 558 40.47 10.33 16.61
C GLU A 558 40.04 8.85 16.73
N ALA A 559 39.30 8.55 17.79
CA ALA A 559 38.67 7.27 18.01
C ALA A 559 37.26 7.44 18.59
N MET A 560 36.36 6.56 18.21
CA MET A 560 34.96 6.54 18.66
C MET A 560 34.52 5.11 18.93
N LEU A 561 33.70 4.94 19.96
CA LEU A 561 32.96 3.73 20.27
C LEU A 561 31.49 4.07 20.37
N ALA A 562 30.60 3.17 19.95
CA ALA A 562 29.16 3.33 20.14
C ALA A 562 28.52 1.97 20.39
N HIS A 563 27.50 1.98 21.25
CA HIS A 563 26.61 0.86 21.45
C HIS A 563 25.20 1.29 21.06
N THR A 564 24.58 0.53 20.17
CA THR A 564 23.22 0.78 19.68
C THR A 564 22.36 -0.43 20.00
N SER A 565 21.28 -0.21 20.74
CA SER A 565 20.20 -1.17 20.90
C SER A 565 19.11 -0.82 19.89
N THR A 566 18.67 -1.80 19.12
CA THR A 566 17.70 -1.63 18.05
C THR A 566 16.51 -2.54 18.28
N ASP A 567 15.33 -1.98 18.39
CA ASP A 567 14.08 -2.73 18.29
C ASP A 567 13.59 -2.69 16.84
N VAL A 568 13.26 -3.84 16.30
CA VAL A 568 12.78 -4.03 14.93
C VAL A 568 11.33 -4.42 14.99
N THR A 569 10.47 -3.67 14.32
CA THR A 569 9.05 -4.01 14.15
C THR A 569 8.78 -4.21 12.66
N ARG A 570 8.21 -5.35 12.31
CA ARG A 570 7.75 -5.67 10.96
C ARG A 570 6.23 -5.73 10.95
N SER A 571 5.61 -5.08 9.99
CA SER A 571 4.15 -5.10 9.79
C SER A 571 3.79 -5.91 8.54
N ILE A 572 3.05 -7.00 8.69
CA ILE A 572 2.58 -7.88 7.61
C ILE A 572 1.11 -8.17 7.78
N GLY A 573 0.28 -7.81 6.79
CA GLY A 573 -1.15 -8.14 6.82
C GLY A 573 -1.90 -7.58 8.04
N GLY A 574 -1.43 -6.45 8.61
CA GLY A 574 -2.00 -5.85 9.82
C GLY A 574 -1.53 -6.48 11.13
N GLN A 575 -0.63 -7.46 11.10
CA GLN A 575 0.02 -8.04 12.28
C GLN A 575 1.43 -7.45 12.44
N GLN A 576 1.88 -7.31 13.68
CA GLN A 576 3.21 -6.82 14.02
C GLN A 576 4.08 -7.94 14.59
N PHE A 577 5.32 -8.00 14.14
CA PHE A 577 6.34 -8.96 14.53
C PHE A 577 7.56 -8.19 15.00
N THR A 578 8.13 -8.58 16.13
CA THR A 578 9.19 -7.82 16.76
C THR A 578 10.45 -8.64 16.97
N GLY A 579 11.59 -7.99 16.87
CA GLY A 579 12.88 -8.52 17.23
C GLY A 579 13.75 -7.42 17.81
N SER A 580 14.88 -7.78 18.40
CA SER A 580 15.86 -6.80 18.88
C SER A 580 17.27 -7.24 18.57
N ALA A 581 18.14 -6.27 18.23
CA ALA A 581 19.54 -6.50 17.93
C ALA A 581 20.43 -5.45 18.59
N ASP A 582 21.50 -5.89 19.21
CA ASP A 582 22.53 -5.01 19.76
C ASP A 582 23.71 -4.88 18.79
N THR A 583 24.21 -3.66 18.64
CA THR A 583 25.34 -3.37 17.77
C THR A 583 26.43 -2.62 18.53
N LEU A 584 27.63 -3.18 18.51
CA LEU A 584 28.83 -2.49 18.96
C LEU A 584 29.56 -1.91 17.73
N SER A 585 29.76 -0.61 17.71
CA SER A 585 30.45 0.10 16.64
C SER A 585 31.72 0.76 17.13
N TYR A 586 32.74 0.80 16.30
CA TYR A 586 34.01 1.44 16.62
C TYR A 586 34.63 2.07 15.38
N GLY A 587 35.42 3.10 15.59
CA GLY A 587 36.12 3.77 14.49
C GLY A 587 37.32 4.56 14.97
N GLY A 588 38.21 4.82 14.04
CA GLY A 588 39.33 5.69 14.26
C GLY A 588 39.89 6.24 12.96
N ALA A 589 40.49 7.43 13.02
CA ALA A 589 41.09 8.09 11.87
C ALA A 589 42.31 8.88 12.25
N VAL A 590 43.20 9.06 11.29
CA VAL A 590 44.33 9.97 11.39
C VAL A 590 44.30 10.93 10.23
N HIS A 591 44.55 12.20 10.51
CA HIS A 591 44.55 13.29 9.54
C HIS A 591 45.82 14.11 9.64
N ILE A 592 46.22 14.68 8.51
CA ILE A 592 47.19 15.76 8.42
C ILE A 592 46.51 16.96 7.85
N GLY A 593 46.70 18.09 8.49
CA GLY A 593 46.06 19.34 8.09
C GLY A 593 46.97 20.54 8.29
N MET A 594 46.46 21.68 7.83
CA MET A 594 47.12 22.96 7.94
C MET A 594 46.12 24.01 8.30
N ASN A 595 46.38 24.81 9.36
CA ASN A 595 45.66 26.04 9.62
C ASN A 595 46.39 27.21 8.95
N TYR A 596 45.78 27.77 7.89
CA TYR A 596 46.35 28.86 7.15
C TYR A 596 45.63 30.16 7.50
N SER A 597 46.33 31.08 8.19
CA SER A 597 45.76 32.34 8.64
C SER A 597 45.76 33.41 7.54
N LEU A 598 44.63 33.89 7.12
CA LEU A 598 44.44 35.02 6.21
C LEU A 598 44.18 36.27 7.05
N GLY A 599 45.25 36.90 7.54
CA GLY A 599 45.19 38.00 8.47
C GLY A 599 44.77 37.56 9.89
N LYS A 600 44.12 38.48 10.64
CA LYS A 600 43.74 38.22 12.05
C LYS A 600 42.35 37.64 12.26
N SER A 601 41.55 37.53 11.18
CA SER A 601 40.11 37.22 11.31
C SER A 601 39.67 35.98 10.51
N SER A 602 40.56 35.40 9.68
CA SER A 602 40.16 34.31 8.79
C SER A 602 41.18 33.19 8.83
N VAL A 603 40.69 31.93 8.88
CA VAL A 603 41.54 30.73 8.88
C VAL A 603 40.97 29.71 7.90
N PHE A 604 41.79 29.24 6.96
CA PHE A 604 41.51 28.11 6.09
C PHE A 604 42.20 26.85 6.61
N THR A 605 41.45 25.73 6.61
CA THR A 605 41.95 24.49 7.13
C THR A 605 41.66 23.35 6.14
N PRO A 606 42.57 23.05 5.19
CA PRO A 606 42.56 21.81 4.43
C PRO A 606 43.07 20.66 5.31
N GLU A 607 42.39 19.52 5.21
CA GLU A 607 42.78 18.24 5.87
C GLU A 607 42.67 17.08 4.87
N ILE A 608 43.54 16.14 4.99
CA ILE A 608 43.51 14.80 4.36
C ILE A 608 43.70 13.75 5.43
N GLY A 609 42.95 12.69 5.36
CA GLY A 609 43.03 11.63 6.34
C GLY A 609 42.70 10.25 5.80
N VAL A 610 43.03 9.27 6.61
CA VAL A 610 42.60 7.88 6.42
C VAL A 610 42.02 7.36 7.72
N GLY A 611 41.05 6.48 7.59
CA GLY A 611 40.36 5.95 8.76
C GLY A 611 39.79 4.55 8.53
N TYR A 612 39.32 4.01 9.60
CA TYR A 612 38.67 2.72 9.65
C TYR A 612 37.46 2.82 10.56
N SER A 613 36.32 2.23 10.13
CA SER A 613 35.13 2.04 10.95
C SER A 613 34.64 0.60 10.84
N GLY A 614 34.21 0.05 11.96
CA GLY A 614 33.66 -1.29 12.05
C GLY A 614 32.42 -1.31 12.96
N GLY A 615 31.58 -2.28 12.71
CA GLY A 615 30.42 -2.55 13.55
C GLY A 615 30.15 -4.05 13.59
N ARG A 616 29.86 -4.57 14.78
CA ARG A 616 29.40 -5.94 14.96
C ARG A 616 27.97 -5.90 15.49
N MET A 617 27.03 -6.36 14.68
CA MET A 617 25.65 -6.61 15.06
C MET A 617 25.56 -8.04 15.61
N GLY A 618 24.87 -8.23 16.73
CA GLY A 618 24.51 -9.53 17.26
C GLY A 618 23.53 -10.28 16.35
N ASP A 619 23.39 -11.57 16.56
CA ASP A 619 22.33 -12.36 16.00
C ASP A 619 20.99 -11.99 16.64
N PHE A 620 19.88 -12.15 15.90
CA PHE A 620 18.56 -11.90 16.43
C PHE A 620 17.48 -12.69 15.70
N ASP A 621 16.37 -12.88 16.40
CA ASP A 621 15.16 -13.53 15.88
C ASP A 621 14.03 -12.49 15.73
N ILE A 622 13.21 -12.65 14.71
CA ILE A 622 11.91 -11.98 14.64
C ILE A 622 10.87 -12.92 15.24
N ASN A 623 10.26 -12.48 16.33
CA ASN A 623 9.27 -13.22 17.07
C ASN A 623 7.86 -12.87 16.59
N GLY A 624 7.04 -13.91 16.43
CA GLY A 624 5.65 -13.80 16.01
C GLY A 624 5.22 -15.04 15.26
N ASN A 625 3.95 -15.36 15.33
CA ASN A 625 3.42 -16.55 14.68
C ASN A 625 2.91 -16.16 13.30
N ILE A 626 3.81 -16.02 12.33
CA ILE A 626 3.42 -15.88 10.93
C ILE A 626 3.11 -17.28 10.42
N ALA A 627 1.88 -17.51 9.99
CA ALA A 627 1.50 -18.78 9.36
C ALA A 627 2.36 -19.10 8.11
N ALA A 628 3.02 -18.09 7.54
CA ALA A 628 3.82 -18.23 6.34
C ALA A 628 5.22 -18.82 6.57
N VAL A 629 5.88 -18.51 7.71
CA VAL A 629 7.21 -19.03 8.05
C VAL A 629 7.24 -19.47 9.51
N SER A 630 7.94 -20.58 9.79
CA SER A 630 7.96 -21.16 11.14
C SER A 630 8.90 -20.43 12.10
N TYR A 631 9.97 -19.84 11.59
CA TYR A 631 10.87 -18.97 12.34
C TYR A 631 11.77 -18.18 11.39
N GLU A 632 12.36 -17.12 11.92
CA GLU A 632 13.19 -16.18 11.20
C GLU A 632 14.37 -15.78 12.07
N HIS A 633 15.58 -16.20 11.68
CA HIS A 633 16.83 -15.97 12.38
C HIS A 633 17.81 -15.24 11.48
N TYR A 634 18.48 -14.24 12.02
CA TYR A 634 19.53 -13.47 11.36
C TYR A 634 20.84 -13.65 12.12
N ASP A 635 21.85 -14.16 11.42
CA ASP A 635 23.15 -14.38 12.02
C ASP A 635 23.86 -13.06 12.33
N SER A 636 24.74 -13.08 13.32
CA SER A 636 25.61 -11.94 13.62
C SER A 636 26.50 -11.62 12.42
N HIS A 637 26.71 -10.34 12.16
CA HIS A 637 27.62 -9.93 11.10
C HIS A 637 28.50 -8.77 11.52
N THR A 638 29.60 -8.58 10.79
CA THR A 638 30.58 -7.53 11.04
C THR A 638 30.77 -6.70 9.78
N SER A 639 30.63 -5.39 9.90
CA SER A 639 31.03 -4.43 8.88
C SER A 639 32.43 -3.93 9.15
N ASN A 640 33.25 -3.84 8.12
CA ASN A 640 34.62 -3.34 8.19
C ASN A 640 34.90 -2.42 7.01
N ILE A 641 35.08 -1.13 7.28
CA ILE A 641 35.16 -0.09 6.26
C ILE A 641 36.42 0.71 6.44
N GLY A 642 37.39 0.55 5.52
CA GLY A 642 38.51 1.48 5.38
C GLY A 642 38.13 2.64 4.49
N TYR A 643 38.50 3.86 4.84
CA TYR A 643 38.18 5.04 4.06
C TYR A 643 39.27 6.09 4.01
N GLY A 644 39.20 6.96 3.02
CA GLY A 644 39.96 8.20 2.93
C GLY A 644 39.09 9.43 3.00
N ASP A 645 39.55 10.45 3.69
CA ASP A 645 38.88 11.72 3.87
C ASP A 645 39.67 12.87 3.27
N LEU A 646 38.95 13.80 2.63
CA LEU A 646 39.48 15.11 2.22
C LEU A 646 38.46 16.19 2.65
N SER A 647 38.96 17.22 3.33
CA SER A 647 38.07 18.31 3.78
C SER A 647 38.74 19.68 3.68
N LEU A 648 37.90 20.68 3.59
CA LEU A 648 38.26 22.10 3.65
C LEU A 648 37.31 22.80 4.60
N LYS A 649 37.86 23.58 5.53
CA LYS A 649 37.09 24.35 6.50
C LYS A 649 37.56 25.81 6.45
N TRP A 650 36.63 26.73 6.65
CA TRP A 650 36.89 28.16 6.69
C TRP A 650 36.21 28.75 7.92
N PHE A 651 37.03 29.27 8.84
CA PHE A 651 36.62 30.05 10.00
C PHE A 651 36.79 31.54 9.70
N GLN A 652 35.73 32.33 9.99
CA GLN A 652 35.75 33.78 9.81
C GLN A 652 35.19 34.51 11.03
N LYS A 653 35.96 35.45 11.53
CA LYS A 653 35.55 36.41 12.58
C LYS A 653 35.05 37.69 11.97
N TRP A 654 33.79 38.07 12.27
CA TRP A 654 33.11 39.25 11.70
C TRP A 654 33.07 40.44 12.65
N GLY A 655 33.83 40.44 13.70
CA GLY A 655 33.86 41.49 14.71
C GLY A 655 34.25 40.93 16.06
N THR A 656 33.67 41.42 17.12
CA THR A 656 33.97 40.99 18.49
C THR A 656 33.02 39.87 19.00
N THR A 657 31.85 39.70 18.38
CA THR A 657 30.79 38.85 18.90
C THR A 657 30.28 37.82 17.91
N VAL A 658 30.59 37.91 16.61
CA VAL A 658 30.04 37.02 15.59
C VAL A 658 31.16 36.30 14.86
N ASN A 659 31.07 34.98 14.80
CA ASN A 659 32.00 34.14 14.02
C ASN A 659 31.19 33.13 13.18
N THR A 660 31.78 32.72 12.08
CA THR A 660 31.23 31.66 11.22
C THR A 660 32.28 30.58 10.96
N LEU A 661 31.81 29.33 10.91
CA LEU A 661 32.59 28.20 10.43
C LEU A 661 31.82 27.54 9.28
N LEU A 662 32.42 27.53 8.11
CA LEU A 662 31.94 26.82 6.93
C LEU A 662 32.89 25.68 6.63
N GLY A 663 32.36 24.53 6.23
CA GLY A 663 33.20 23.39 5.89
C GLY A 663 32.53 22.46 4.89
N GLY A 664 33.36 21.68 4.26
CA GLY A 664 32.90 20.61 3.38
C GLY A 664 33.99 19.60 3.12
N GLY A 665 33.60 18.42 2.76
CA GLY A 665 34.54 17.36 2.50
C GLY A 665 33.92 16.15 1.81
N THR A 666 34.78 15.21 1.46
CA THR A 666 34.40 13.93 0.88
C THR A 666 35.08 12.81 1.61
N ARG A 667 34.33 11.73 1.83
CA ARG A 667 34.82 10.44 2.33
C ARG A 667 34.66 9.42 1.21
N VAL A 668 35.70 8.64 0.93
CA VAL A 668 35.66 7.57 -0.05
C VAL A 668 36.00 6.23 0.64
N ASN A 669 35.07 5.30 0.59
CA ASN A 669 35.23 3.97 1.15
C ASN A 669 36.04 3.10 0.21
N PHE A 670 37.10 2.45 0.72
CA PHE A 670 37.97 1.55 -0.04
C PHE A 670 37.35 0.17 -0.18
N ASN A 671 36.69 -0.32 0.88
CA ASN A 671 35.84 -1.49 0.88
C ASN A 671 34.47 -1.12 1.38
N ARG A 672 33.43 -1.75 0.84
CA ARG A 672 32.04 -1.41 1.10
C ARG A 672 31.12 -2.62 1.14
N ASP A 673 31.67 -3.79 0.95
CA ASP A 673 30.95 -5.04 0.90
C ASP A 673 30.78 -5.58 2.33
N MET A 674 29.58 -6.05 2.64
CA MET A 674 29.23 -6.61 3.93
C MET A 674 28.39 -7.87 3.70
N ASP A 675 28.87 -9.01 4.20
CA ASP A 675 28.16 -10.28 4.09
C ASP A 675 27.13 -10.39 5.21
N VAL A 676 25.93 -10.78 4.83
CA VAL A 676 24.80 -11.05 5.74
C VAL A 676 24.28 -12.44 5.48
N SER A 677 23.87 -13.14 6.52
CA SER A 677 23.27 -14.46 6.44
C SER A 677 22.02 -14.56 7.31
N SER A 678 21.13 -15.44 6.90
CA SER A 678 19.85 -15.67 7.57
C SER A 678 19.40 -17.12 7.43
N ASN A 679 18.52 -17.53 8.31
CA ASN A 679 17.85 -18.82 8.27
C ASN A 679 16.34 -18.61 8.41
N ILE A 680 15.61 -18.81 7.32
CA ILE A 680 14.16 -18.63 7.27
C ILE A 680 13.50 -19.97 7.16
N SER A 681 12.81 -20.40 8.22
CA SER A 681 12.11 -21.71 8.29
C SER A 681 13.00 -22.91 7.91
N GLY A 682 14.31 -22.86 8.20
CA GLY A 682 15.28 -23.90 7.85
C GLY A 682 16.06 -23.66 6.55
N VAL A 683 15.66 -22.68 5.76
CA VAL A 683 16.37 -22.31 4.53
C VAL A 683 17.47 -21.30 4.85
N GLN A 684 18.72 -21.72 4.68
CA GLN A 684 19.89 -20.86 4.89
C GLN A 684 20.20 -20.07 3.62
N GLY A 685 20.57 -18.83 3.78
CA GLY A 685 21.04 -17.97 2.71
C GLY A 685 22.09 -16.98 3.19
N SER A 686 23.01 -16.63 2.30
CA SER A 686 23.97 -15.55 2.53
C SER A 686 24.07 -14.67 1.30
N SER A 687 24.30 -13.39 1.50
CA SER A 687 24.45 -12.41 0.41
C SER A 687 25.29 -11.24 0.86
N THR A 688 25.82 -10.50 -0.12
CA THR A 688 26.64 -9.32 0.12
C THR A 688 25.85 -8.05 -0.17
N VAL A 689 25.70 -7.17 0.79
CA VAL A 689 25.17 -5.80 0.63
C VAL A 689 26.30 -4.81 0.39
N LYS A 690 26.02 -3.70 -0.29
CA LYS A 690 27.04 -2.72 -0.69
C LYS A 690 26.67 -1.32 -0.19
N LEU A 691 27.53 -0.79 0.65
CA LEU A 691 27.43 0.59 1.13
C LEU A 691 27.78 1.61 0.03
N PRO A 692 27.35 2.88 0.14
CA PRO A 692 27.78 3.94 -0.75
C PRO A 692 29.31 4.03 -0.85
N ARG A 693 29.82 4.29 -2.06
CA ARG A 693 31.26 4.41 -2.29
C ARG A 693 31.81 5.72 -1.74
N SER A 694 31.05 6.77 -1.82
CA SER A 694 31.48 8.09 -1.36
C SER A 694 30.35 8.83 -0.67
N TYR A 695 30.75 9.62 0.33
CA TYR A 695 29.90 10.57 1.03
C TYR A 695 30.48 11.96 0.87
N GLN A 696 29.64 12.94 0.62
CA GLN A 696 29.97 14.36 0.68
C GLN A 696 29.31 14.98 1.89
N TRP A 697 29.99 15.87 2.56
CA TRP A 697 29.40 16.61 3.66
C TRP A 697 29.68 18.11 3.56
N VAL A 698 28.75 18.88 4.08
CA VAL A 698 28.86 20.33 4.23
C VAL A 698 28.45 20.69 5.65
N ASN A 699 29.13 21.65 6.26
CA ASN A 699 28.68 22.27 7.50
C ASN A 699 28.69 23.78 7.42
N ALA A 700 27.77 24.39 8.17
CA ALA A 700 27.71 25.83 8.39
C ALA A 700 27.37 26.07 9.85
N SER A 701 28.15 26.85 10.56
CA SER A 701 27.91 27.21 11.96
C SER A 701 28.03 28.71 12.15
N LEU A 702 27.06 29.30 12.84
CA LEU A 702 27.10 30.65 13.35
C LEU A 702 27.41 30.56 14.86
N ILE A 703 28.48 31.24 15.26
CA ILE A 703 28.98 31.25 16.64
C ILE A 703 28.87 32.68 17.19
N LEU A 704 28.18 32.81 18.30
CA LEU A 704 27.95 34.10 19.00
C LEU A 704 28.69 34.09 20.33
N ASP A 705 29.68 35.00 20.46
CA ASP A 705 30.40 35.22 21.72
C ASP A 705 29.50 36.04 22.64
N VAL A 706 28.87 35.42 23.62
CA VAL A 706 27.96 36.05 24.58
C VAL A 706 28.75 36.88 25.59
N ASN A 707 29.87 36.33 26.06
CA ASN A 707 30.85 37.03 26.91
C ASN A 707 32.24 36.31 26.80
N SER A 708 33.20 36.71 27.61
CA SER A 708 34.55 36.14 27.58
C SER A 708 34.63 34.63 27.72
N ASN A 709 33.64 34.01 28.38
CA ASN A 709 33.65 32.60 28.77
C ASN A 709 32.54 31.78 28.13
N LEU A 710 31.55 32.43 27.49
CA LEU A 710 30.36 31.78 27.03
C LEU A 710 30.08 32.02 25.54
N ASP A 711 29.93 30.97 24.76
CA ASP A 711 29.48 30.98 23.36
C ASP A 711 28.17 30.23 23.18
N LEU A 712 27.35 30.77 22.28
CA LEU A 712 26.19 30.10 21.74
C LEU A 712 26.42 29.87 20.25
N SER A 713 26.22 28.68 19.73
CA SER A 713 26.30 28.45 18.29
C SER A 713 25.11 27.67 17.75
N PHE A 714 24.77 27.95 16.50
CA PHE A 714 23.78 27.24 15.70
C PHE A 714 24.47 26.69 14.48
N GLY A 715 24.24 25.44 14.17
CA GLY A 715 24.91 24.75 13.08
C GLY A 715 23.98 23.88 12.26
N TYR A 716 24.38 23.69 11.01
CA TYR A 716 23.81 22.74 10.09
C TYR A 716 24.92 21.84 9.53
N VAL A 717 24.64 20.53 9.47
CA VAL A 717 25.51 19.54 8.82
C VAL A 717 24.66 18.74 7.83
N GLY A 718 24.94 18.88 6.55
CA GLY A 718 24.37 18.08 5.48
C GLY A 718 25.34 16.97 5.06
N ILE A 719 24.88 15.74 4.93
CA ILE A 719 25.64 14.59 4.43
C ILE A 719 24.88 13.99 3.25
N LEU A 720 25.56 13.85 2.13
CA LEU A 720 25.01 13.38 0.87
C LEU A 720 25.82 12.19 0.38
N ASP A 721 25.17 11.21 -0.19
CA ASP A 721 25.79 10.12 -0.94
C ASP A 721 24.97 9.76 -2.18
N THR A 722 25.37 8.74 -2.91
CA THR A 722 24.64 8.29 -4.12
C THR A 722 23.26 7.73 -3.83
N ASN A 723 22.99 7.35 -2.58
CA ASN A 723 21.76 6.68 -2.19
C ASN A 723 20.83 7.59 -1.37
N GLY A 724 21.34 8.76 -0.88
CA GLY A 724 20.49 9.63 -0.07
C GLY A 724 21.16 10.79 0.63
N SER A 725 20.47 11.33 1.62
CA SER A 725 20.89 12.51 2.37
C SER A 725 20.58 12.41 3.86
N SER A 726 21.37 13.19 4.65
CA SER A 726 21.14 13.42 6.08
C SER A 726 21.26 14.92 6.34
N HIS A 727 20.29 15.47 7.06
CA HIS A 727 20.21 16.89 7.38
C HIS A 727 20.17 17.06 8.89
N ASN A 728 21.23 17.58 9.47
CA ASN A 728 21.39 17.72 10.90
C ASN A 728 21.38 19.19 11.30
N MET A 729 20.58 19.54 12.31
CA MET A 729 20.55 20.86 12.93
C MET A 729 21.07 20.77 14.36
N THR A 730 21.88 21.73 14.77
CA THR A 730 22.51 21.74 16.09
C THR A 730 22.37 23.10 16.74
N ALA A 731 22.21 23.09 18.06
CA ALA A 731 22.49 24.26 18.91
C ALA A 731 23.58 23.85 19.91
N LYS A 732 24.51 24.75 20.23
CA LYS A 732 25.61 24.44 21.13
C LYS A 732 25.84 25.58 22.11
N LEU A 733 26.00 25.23 23.36
CA LEU A 733 26.51 26.10 24.41
C LEU A 733 27.93 25.68 24.75
N THR A 734 28.87 26.60 24.71
CA THR A 734 30.26 26.37 25.07
C THR A 734 30.67 27.26 26.24
N TYR A 735 31.32 26.71 27.24
CA TYR A 735 31.84 27.44 28.39
C TYR A 735 33.34 27.16 28.54
N THR A 736 34.13 28.23 28.69
CA THR A 736 35.57 28.19 28.89
C THR A 736 35.89 28.61 30.34
N PHE A 737 36.73 27.85 31.04
CA PHE A 737 37.10 28.09 32.43
C PHE A 737 38.57 27.76 32.72
#